data_a63756352f465327d1dff35640db539a
#
_entry.id   a63756352f465327d1dff35640db539a
#
_cell.length_a   1.000
_cell.length_b   1.000
_cell.length_c   1.000
_cell.angle_alpha   90.00
_cell.angle_beta   90.00
_cell.angle_gamma   90.00
#
_symmetry.space_group_name_H-M   'P 1'
#
loop_
_entity.id
_entity.type
_entity.pdbx_description
1 polymer ?
#
loop_
_entity_poly.entity_id
_entity_poly.type
_entity_poly.pdbx_seq_one_letter_code
_entity_poly.pdbx_strand_id
1 'polypeptide(L)'
;MNTIFADTETFPFGPGQVAPKLVCVQWKYLGEDFIGLLGNGDPEQHAQCEAIVAPGHRLVGQNICYDLRVIANAFPNLEPAIWAKLEAGEVTDLIMREKLLNLSTTGKLTFAELPDGNTLRIGYSMADMALKYLGLDMSADKDDAGSPRNSFGLLDGLSAALYPPRHLDYAKTDVKVTEMIYLAQDRACEALGGSMVTAEFNTAASFALFCMTERGAVTDEAEFEKMVLMVEEALHPDKMKNLMEAGILRPAVEPRPWRGGMTQGKPPSINEAALHANVVRACKLARIPVKMTEKGNVCADAEVIEAVADYDEALQEYQDRQAVGQIKKTEIPRMKWDFEDGRGERLSPIIYFPYNTLVETTRTSSMASEHYPSSNGQNVDPRAKGVYKAREGWVFLGADFSTLELVTLGQTCYTLFGKSTHRDVILAGRDNHTYLGAALARRLDPAFRVSTTGMTNDAAHDLLASMKKSQHPADQKFFKKWRGLAKPTGLGNPGGLGPIKWIATAKKKPYFVDVKGMACELPDEFYFGFAEGDLMGSLLYYHKKLTGKSDDEFAWSPQMKTIALALELRSVWFSIYPEMRTYFDYIKQACQDERNVAKDGEGKAIQLYCYETPLGAMRRGCTFTSVANGLGLQSPGAEGAKAATFLINRECRDVTRGSVLYGSRPILFVHDEIITEIPEDGLMHEKAMRKGDLMVQAMALVCPDVPIKAEPLLMRAWSKDAQPKFDAQKRLTIWTP
;
A
#
# COMPACT_ATOMS: atom_id res chain seq x y z
N MET A 1 -15.12 -8.00 -31.80
CA MET A 1 -14.70 -9.20 -31.02
C MET A 1 -15.94 -9.75 -30.37
N ASN A 2 -16.22 -11.05 -30.52
CA ASN A 2 -17.35 -11.66 -29.80
C ASN A 2 -17.13 -11.51 -28.30
N THR A 3 -18.20 -11.29 -27.55
CA THR A 3 -18.14 -11.15 -26.09
C THR A 3 -18.94 -12.26 -25.45
N ILE A 4 -18.36 -12.92 -24.45
CA ILE A 4 -19.02 -13.93 -23.63
C ILE A 4 -19.07 -13.44 -22.19
N PHE A 5 -20.21 -13.57 -21.54
CA PHE A 5 -20.42 -13.35 -20.13
C PHE A 5 -20.41 -14.69 -19.43
N ALA A 6 -19.67 -14.85 -18.35
CA ALA A 6 -19.61 -16.08 -17.60
C ALA A 6 -19.55 -15.82 -16.09
N ASP A 7 -20.03 -16.79 -15.35
CA ASP A 7 -20.03 -16.83 -13.91
C ASP A 7 -19.99 -18.28 -13.42
N THR A 8 -19.58 -18.53 -12.18
CA THR A 8 -19.48 -19.88 -11.61
C THR A 8 -20.16 -19.96 -10.24
N GLU A 9 -20.78 -21.08 -9.96
CA GLU A 9 -21.29 -21.42 -8.63
C GLU A 9 -20.43 -22.48 -7.98
N THR A 10 -20.19 -22.34 -6.68
CA THR A 10 -19.24 -23.14 -5.92
C THR A 10 -19.80 -23.62 -4.59
N PHE A 11 -19.03 -24.40 -3.89
CA PHE A 11 -19.20 -24.57 -2.45
C PHE A 11 -19.01 -23.24 -1.72
N PRO A 12 -19.56 -23.07 -0.51
CA PRO A 12 -19.29 -21.89 0.32
C PRO A 12 -17.79 -21.73 0.64
N PHE A 13 -17.37 -20.49 0.87
CA PHE A 13 -16.05 -20.19 1.40
C PHE A 13 -15.85 -20.85 2.76
N GLY A 14 -14.62 -21.26 3.03
CA GLY A 14 -14.22 -21.83 4.30
C GLY A 14 -12.72 -21.68 4.54
N PRO A 15 -12.23 -22.07 5.70
CA PRO A 15 -10.80 -22.09 6.00
C PRO A 15 -10.04 -22.90 4.95
N GLY A 16 -9.00 -22.30 4.34
CA GLY A 16 -8.24 -22.94 3.28
C GLY A 16 -8.93 -23.04 1.91
N GLN A 17 -10.16 -22.55 1.78
CA GLN A 17 -10.96 -22.61 0.55
C GLN A 17 -11.26 -21.20 0.02
N VAL A 18 -10.22 -20.51 -0.44
CA VAL A 18 -10.34 -19.17 -1.03
C VAL A 18 -10.97 -19.23 -2.44
N ALA A 19 -10.76 -20.32 -3.16
CA ALA A 19 -11.43 -20.67 -4.42
C ALA A 19 -12.01 -22.08 -4.28
N PRO A 20 -13.26 -22.22 -3.76
CA PRO A 20 -13.90 -23.51 -3.50
C PRO A 20 -14.16 -24.31 -4.77
N LYS A 21 -14.57 -25.57 -4.60
CA LYS A 21 -14.87 -26.50 -5.68
C LYS A 21 -15.98 -25.97 -6.58
N LEU A 22 -15.77 -26.03 -7.90
CA LEU A 22 -16.74 -25.71 -8.94
C LEU A 22 -17.94 -26.67 -8.86
N VAL A 23 -19.16 -26.13 -8.89
CA VAL A 23 -20.39 -26.89 -8.98
C VAL A 23 -21.05 -26.69 -10.36
N CYS A 24 -21.24 -25.44 -10.80
CA CYS A 24 -21.71 -25.22 -12.16
C CYS A 24 -21.05 -23.99 -12.80
N VAL A 25 -21.10 -23.93 -14.12
CA VAL A 25 -20.70 -22.77 -14.94
C VAL A 25 -21.90 -22.35 -15.78
N GLN A 26 -22.17 -21.05 -15.82
CA GLN A 26 -23.16 -20.42 -16.67
C GLN A 26 -22.52 -19.38 -17.58
N TRP A 27 -23.08 -19.24 -18.80
CA TRP A 27 -22.57 -18.31 -19.80
C TRP A 27 -23.64 -17.79 -20.75
N LYS A 28 -23.34 -16.66 -21.38
CA LYS A 28 -24.18 -16.01 -22.39
C LYS A 28 -23.30 -15.29 -23.40
N TYR A 29 -23.66 -15.34 -24.68
CA TYR A 29 -23.03 -14.49 -25.70
C TYR A 29 -23.77 -13.17 -25.82
N LEU A 30 -23.03 -12.10 -26.11
CA LEU A 30 -23.58 -10.76 -26.27
C LEU A 30 -24.71 -10.73 -27.34
N GLY A 31 -25.87 -10.27 -26.94
CA GLY A 31 -27.01 -10.10 -27.80
C GLY A 31 -27.81 -11.38 -28.09
N GLU A 32 -27.39 -12.53 -27.56
CA GLU A 32 -28.13 -13.79 -27.69
C GLU A 32 -29.14 -13.94 -26.53
N ASP A 33 -30.30 -14.55 -26.78
CA ASP A 33 -31.28 -14.85 -25.72
C ASP A 33 -30.92 -16.12 -24.93
N PHE A 34 -30.11 -17.01 -25.55
CA PHE A 34 -29.73 -18.28 -24.93
C PHE A 34 -28.74 -18.05 -23.80
N ILE A 35 -29.02 -18.69 -22.67
CA ILE A 35 -28.09 -18.78 -21.50
C ILE A 35 -27.84 -20.24 -21.24
N GLY A 36 -26.56 -20.65 -21.44
CA GLY A 36 -26.10 -21.97 -21.13
C GLY A 36 -25.79 -22.13 -19.63
N LEU A 37 -25.98 -23.34 -19.11
CA LEU A 37 -25.61 -23.73 -17.77
C LEU A 37 -25.28 -25.22 -17.75
N LEU A 38 -24.13 -25.59 -17.15
CA LEU A 38 -23.68 -26.97 -16.99
C LEU A 38 -23.23 -27.21 -15.54
N GLY A 39 -23.76 -28.24 -14.92
CA GLY A 39 -23.32 -28.76 -13.63
C GLY A 39 -22.06 -29.61 -13.75
N ASN A 40 -21.41 -29.89 -12.63
CA ASN A 40 -20.24 -30.78 -12.63
C ASN A 40 -20.58 -32.29 -12.79
N GLY A 41 -21.87 -32.62 -12.88
CA GLY A 41 -22.36 -33.90 -13.39
C GLY A 41 -22.55 -33.97 -14.91
N ASP A 42 -22.42 -32.83 -15.62
CA ASP A 42 -22.51 -32.79 -17.07
C ASP A 42 -21.13 -33.02 -17.71
N PRO A 43 -20.98 -34.04 -18.62
CA PRO A 43 -19.68 -34.38 -19.21
C PRO A 43 -19.10 -33.27 -20.10
N GLU A 44 -19.94 -32.35 -20.58
CA GLU A 44 -19.55 -31.23 -21.41
C GLU A 44 -18.97 -30.03 -20.65
N GLN A 45 -19.04 -30.02 -19.31
CA GLN A 45 -18.62 -28.87 -18.50
C GLN A 45 -17.14 -28.47 -18.75
N HIS A 46 -16.23 -29.46 -18.83
CA HIS A 46 -14.83 -29.19 -19.14
C HIS A 46 -14.65 -28.50 -20.50
N ALA A 47 -15.25 -29.07 -21.56
CA ALA A 47 -15.16 -28.48 -22.91
C ALA A 47 -15.76 -27.08 -22.98
N GLN A 48 -16.83 -26.81 -22.21
CA GLN A 48 -17.39 -25.46 -22.14
C GLN A 48 -16.50 -24.49 -21.39
N CYS A 49 -15.89 -24.90 -20.28
CA CYS A 49 -14.89 -24.09 -19.59
C CYS A 49 -13.68 -23.79 -20.51
N GLU A 50 -13.22 -24.77 -21.29
CA GLU A 50 -12.18 -24.58 -22.28
C GLU A 50 -12.61 -23.53 -23.34
N ALA A 51 -13.84 -23.61 -23.85
CA ALA A 51 -14.37 -22.62 -24.80
C ALA A 51 -14.46 -21.22 -24.18
N ILE A 52 -14.84 -21.07 -22.90
CA ILE A 52 -14.91 -19.80 -22.19
C ILE A 52 -13.54 -19.14 -22.06
N VAL A 53 -12.49 -19.93 -21.76
CA VAL A 53 -11.14 -19.40 -21.58
C VAL A 53 -10.32 -19.36 -22.85
N ALA A 54 -10.83 -19.88 -23.98
CA ALA A 54 -10.14 -19.84 -25.27
C ALA A 54 -9.83 -18.40 -25.72
N PRO A 55 -8.74 -18.16 -26.48
CA PRO A 55 -8.42 -16.83 -27.00
C PRO A 55 -9.38 -16.40 -28.13
N GLY A 56 -9.35 -15.12 -28.49
CA GLY A 56 -10.05 -14.56 -29.66
C GLY A 56 -11.45 -14.01 -29.39
N HIS A 57 -11.94 -14.05 -28.16
CA HIS A 57 -13.16 -13.38 -27.72
C HIS A 57 -12.97 -12.69 -26.37
N ARG A 58 -13.77 -11.70 -26.05
CA ARG A 58 -13.76 -11.04 -24.74
C ARG A 58 -14.56 -11.84 -23.72
N LEU A 59 -13.99 -12.11 -22.59
CA LEU A 59 -14.65 -12.68 -21.42
C LEU A 59 -14.97 -11.57 -20.42
N VAL A 60 -16.23 -11.50 -19.98
CA VAL A 60 -16.72 -10.51 -19.02
C VAL A 60 -17.39 -11.20 -17.85
N GLY A 61 -17.09 -10.76 -16.63
CA GLY A 61 -17.78 -11.20 -15.42
C GLY A 61 -17.68 -10.17 -14.30
N GLN A 62 -18.43 -10.42 -13.25
CA GLN A 62 -18.36 -9.63 -12.03
C GLN A 62 -17.46 -10.35 -11.04
N ASN A 63 -16.30 -9.77 -10.67
CA ASN A 63 -15.26 -10.45 -9.91
C ASN A 63 -14.69 -11.68 -10.63
N ILE A 64 -14.60 -11.61 -11.94
CA ILE A 64 -14.24 -12.73 -12.84
C ILE A 64 -12.92 -13.43 -12.47
N CYS A 65 -12.04 -12.77 -11.71
CA CYS A 65 -10.79 -13.36 -11.24
C CYS A 65 -11.04 -14.56 -10.30
N TYR A 66 -12.13 -14.52 -9.54
CA TYR A 66 -12.59 -15.64 -8.72
C TYR A 66 -12.99 -16.82 -9.61
N ASP A 67 -13.84 -16.58 -10.59
CA ASP A 67 -14.36 -17.62 -11.49
C ASP A 67 -13.27 -18.29 -12.30
N LEU A 68 -12.34 -17.49 -12.84
CA LEU A 68 -11.16 -17.99 -13.53
C LEU A 68 -10.29 -18.88 -12.65
N ARG A 69 -10.17 -18.53 -11.35
CA ARG A 69 -9.41 -19.37 -10.43
C ARG A 69 -10.14 -20.65 -10.06
N VAL A 70 -11.46 -20.59 -9.88
CA VAL A 70 -12.33 -21.75 -9.69
C VAL A 70 -12.22 -22.72 -10.87
N ILE A 71 -12.28 -22.20 -12.11
CA ILE A 71 -12.09 -23.00 -13.34
C ILE A 71 -10.68 -23.62 -13.38
N ALA A 72 -9.63 -22.84 -13.09
CA ALA A 72 -8.26 -23.35 -13.07
C ALA A 72 -8.03 -24.44 -12.01
N ASN A 73 -8.70 -24.35 -10.86
CA ASN A 73 -8.63 -25.38 -9.83
C ASN A 73 -9.39 -26.65 -10.22
N ALA A 74 -10.53 -26.51 -10.90
CA ALA A 74 -11.30 -27.65 -11.40
C ALA A 74 -10.59 -28.33 -12.59
N PHE A 75 -9.97 -27.55 -13.46
CA PHE A 75 -9.34 -27.99 -14.69
C PHE A 75 -7.94 -27.37 -14.87
N PRO A 76 -6.89 -27.90 -14.20
CA PRO A 76 -5.55 -27.32 -14.18
C PRO A 76 -4.90 -27.18 -15.56
N ASN A 77 -5.30 -28.02 -16.53
CA ASN A 77 -4.85 -27.94 -17.92
C ASN A 77 -5.30 -26.65 -18.63
N LEU A 78 -6.32 -25.95 -18.14
CA LEU A 78 -6.81 -24.68 -18.69
C LEU A 78 -6.08 -23.45 -18.13
N GLU A 79 -5.28 -23.59 -17.06
CA GLU A 79 -4.57 -22.45 -16.45
C GLU A 79 -3.67 -21.71 -17.43
N PRO A 80 -2.89 -22.34 -18.35
CA PRO A 80 -2.12 -21.62 -19.37
C PRO A 80 -2.97 -20.76 -20.31
N ALA A 81 -4.15 -21.24 -20.72
CA ALA A 81 -5.07 -20.47 -21.57
C ALA A 81 -5.64 -19.24 -20.83
N ILE A 82 -5.93 -19.36 -19.54
CA ILE A 82 -6.36 -18.24 -18.69
C ILE A 82 -5.26 -17.16 -18.64
N TRP A 83 -4.00 -17.54 -18.39
CA TRP A 83 -2.89 -16.58 -18.37
C TRP A 83 -2.69 -15.90 -19.72
N ALA A 84 -2.80 -16.64 -20.82
CA ALA A 84 -2.68 -16.08 -22.18
C ALA A 84 -3.81 -15.09 -22.48
N LYS A 85 -5.05 -15.41 -22.08
CA LYS A 85 -6.22 -14.54 -22.27
C LYS A 85 -6.12 -13.24 -21.47
N LEU A 86 -5.62 -13.32 -20.24
CA LEU A 86 -5.36 -12.14 -19.39
C LEU A 86 -4.24 -11.27 -19.98
N GLU A 87 -3.16 -11.87 -20.49
CA GLU A 87 -2.06 -11.17 -21.16
C GLU A 87 -2.52 -10.46 -22.44
N ALA A 88 -3.44 -11.08 -23.19
CA ALA A 88 -4.02 -10.49 -24.40
C ALA A 88 -5.01 -9.34 -24.11
N GLY A 89 -5.33 -9.06 -22.84
CA GLY A 89 -6.34 -8.06 -22.48
C GLY A 89 -7.77 -8.44 -22.88
N GLU A 90 -8.06 -9.73 -22.94
CA GLU A 90 -9.36 -10.27 -23.38
C GLU A 90 -10.30 -10.56 -22.19
N VAL A 91 -9.95 -10.18 -20.97
CA VAL A 91 -10.78 -10.37 -19.76
C VAL A 91 -11.14 -9.03 -19.16
N THR A 92 -12.40 -8.79 -18.96
CA THR A 92 -12.94 -7.57 -18.34
C THR A 92 -13.68 -7.90 -17.05
N ASP A 93 -13.26 -7.32 -15.94
CA ASP A 93 -13.94 -7.36 -14.65
C ASP A 93 -14.79 -6.10 -14.46
N LEU A 94 -16.10 -6.28 -14.24
CA LEU A 94 -17.00 -5.16 -14.02
C LEU A 94 -16.65 -4.33 -12.79
N ILE A 95 -16.06 -4.93 -11.75
CA ILE A 95 -15.61 -4.21 -10.55
C ILE A 95 -14.44 -3.28 -10.91
N MET A 96 -13.48 -3.75 -11.68
CA MET A 96 -12.34 -2.92 -12.08
C MET A 96 -12.80 -1.76 -12.97
N ARG A 97 -13.70 -2.00 -13.91
CA ARG A 97 -14.32 -0.93 -14.72
C ARG A 97 -15.06 0.08 -13.87
N GLU A 98 -15.89 -0.38 -12.93
CA GLU A 98 -16.65 0.49 -12.03
C GLU A 98 -15.73 1.40 -11.19
N LYS A 99 -14.66 0.83 -10.63
CA LYS A 99 -13.68 1.62 -9.89
C LYS A 99 -12.98 2.66 -10.76
N LEU A 100 -12.62 2.32 -11.99
CA LEU A 100 -12.00 3.26 -12.93
C LEU A 100 -12.97 4.35 -13.37
N LEU A 101 -14.24 4.03 -13.60
CA LEU A 101 -15.30 5.01 -13.85
C LEU A 101 -15.44 5.99 -12.69
N ASN A 102 -15.46 5.50 -11.46
CA ASN A 102 -15.54 6.35 -10.27
C ASN A 102 -14.29 7.23 -10.10
N LEU A 103 -13.07 6.70 -10.35
CA LEU A 103 -11.84 7.50 -10.36
C LEU A 103 -11.85 8.57 -11.44
N SER A 104 -12.40 8.27 -12.63
CA SER A 104 -12.49 9.16 -13.79
C SER A 104 -13.59 10.21 -13.67
N THR A 105 -14.50 10.08 -12.71
CA THR A 105 -15.60 11.02 -12.48
C THR A 105 -15.41 11.83 -11.21
N THR A 106 -15.50 11.18 -10.06
CA THR A 106 -15.44 11.82 -8.73
C THR A 106 -14.11 11.67 -8.02
N GLY A 107 -13.28 10.71 -8.43
CA GLY A 107 -12.04 10.33 -7.74
C GLY A 107 -12.24 9.56 -6.44
N LYS A 108 -13.48 9.14 -6.13
CA LYS A 108 -13.85 8.48 -4.87
C LYS A 108 -14.15 7.00 -5.10
N LEU A 109 -13.60 6.13 -4.24
CA LEU A 109 -13.83 4.68 -4.30
C LEU A 109 -14.51 4.10 -3.06
N THR A 110 -14.50 4.81 -1.95
CA THR A 110 -15.01 4.27 -0.67
C THR A 110 -16.30 4.94 -0.24
N PHE A 111 -16.33 6.27 -0.29
CA PHE A 111 -17.50 7.07 0.11
C PHE A 111 -17.77 8.16 -0.92
N ALA A 112 -19.05 8.34 -1.26
CA ALA A 112 -19.56 9.46 -2.03
C ALA A 112 -20.15 10.50 -1.08
N GLU A 113 -19.91 11.78 -1.34
CA GLU A 113 -20.56 12.89 -0.65
C GLU A 113 -21.95 13.12 -1.25
N LEU A 114 -22.97 13.18 -0.40
CA LEU A 114 -24.35 13.49 -0.79
C LEU A 114 -24.58 15.02 -0.73
N PRO A 115 -25.60 15.53 -1.45
CA PRO A 115 -25.91 16.97 -1.46
C PRO A 115 -26.24 17.55 -0.10
N ASP A 116 -26.67 16.74 0.86
CA ASP A 116 -26.98 17.09 2.25
C ASP A 116 -25.76 17.09 3.18
N GLY A 117 -24.57 16.80 2.67
CA GLY A 117 -23.31 16.70 3.41
C GLY A 117 -23.06 15.35 4.09
N ASN A 118 -24.01 14.42 3.98
CA ASN A 118 -23.80 13.04 4.44
C ASN A 118 -22.89 12.27 3.46
N THR A 119 -22.33 11.13 3.91
CA THR A 119 -21.55 10.24 3.07
C THR A 119 -22.26 8.92 2.87
N LEU A 120 -22.25 8.42 1.62
CA LEU A 120 -22.76 7.10 1.26
C LEU A 120 -21.58 6.19 0.90
N ARG A 121 -21.55 4.98 1.45
CA ARG A 121 -20.55 3.97 1.07
C ARG A 121 -20.81 3.51 -0.37
N ILE A 122 -19.77 3.52 -1.19
CA ILE A 122 -19.81 3.02 -2.56
C ILE A 122 -19.69 1.49 -2.53
N GLY A 123 -20.70 0.80 -3.03
CA GLY A 123 -20.70 -0.66 -3.18
C GLY A 123 -20.28 -1.10 -4.57
N TYR A 124 -19.73 -2.30 -4.67
CA TYR A 124 -19.25 -2.91 -5.93
C TYR A 124 -19.79 -4.31 -6.14
N SER A 125 -20.79 -4.73 -5.36
CA SER A 125 -21.46 -6.00 -5.60
C SER A 125 -22.34 -5.92 -6.86
N MET A 126 -22.73 -7.06 -7.40
CA MET A 126 -23.69 -7.16 -8.49
C MET A 126 -24.94 -6.33 -8.19
N ALA A 127 -25.52 -6.47 -6.99
CA ALA A 127 -26.71 -5.73 -6.58
C ALA A 127 -26.48 -4.20 -6.52
N ASP A 128 -25.31 -3.74 -6.05
CA ASP A 128 -25.00 -2.30 -6.02
C ASP A 128 -24.95 -1.72 -7.43
N MET A 129 -24.30 -2.44 -8.36
CA MET A 129 -24.20 -2.01 -9.76
C MET A 129 -25.55 -2.15 -10.50
N ALA A 130 -26.31 -3.22 -10.24
CA ALA A 130 -27.65 -3.39 -10.81
C ALA A 130 -28.60 -2.26 -10.37
N LEU A 131 -28.58 -1.91 -9.10
CA LEU A 131 -29.34 -0.78 -8.59
C LEU A 131 -28.92 0.55 -9.24
N LYS A 132 -27.59 0.79 -9.33
CA LYS A 132 -27.02 2.01 -9.91
C LYS A 132 -27.39 2.20 -11.38
N TYR A 133 -27.22 1.17 -12.20
CA TYR A 133 -27.31 1.28 -13.65
C TYR A 133 -28.68 0.91 -14.23
N LEU A 134 -29.38 0.01 -13.54
CA LEU A 134 -30.62 -0.60 -14.06
C LEU A 134 -31.84 -0.27 -13.21
N GLY A 135 -31.67 0.32 -12.02
CA GLY A 135 -32.76 0.50 -11.05
C GLY A 135 -33.29 -0.82 -10.48
N LEU A 136 -32.55 -1.92 -10.65
CA LEU A 136 -32.96 -3.26 -10.24
C LEU A 136 -32.45 -3.54 -8.82
N ASP A 137 -33.38 -3.75 -7.88
CA ASP A 137 -33.05 -4.16 -6.53
C ASP A 137 -32.93 -5.70 -6.46
N MET A 138 -31.70 -6.19 -6.18
CA MET A 138 -31.38 -7.60 -6.01
C MET A 138 -31.06 -7.93 -4.53
N SER A 139 -31.46 -7.10 -3.59
CA SER A 139 -31.12 -7.29 -2.17
C SER A 139 -31.87 -8.45 -1.51
N ALA A 140 -33.08 -8.76 -2.00
CA ALA A 140 -33.92 -9.82 -1.44
C ALA A 140 -33.31 -11.23 -1.50
N ASP A 141 -32.35 -11.48 -2.41
CA ASP A 141 -31.70 -12.78 -2.57
C ASP A 141 -30.47 -12.97 -1.66
N LYS A 142 -30.03 -11.93 -0.94
CA LYS A 142 -28.77 -11.95 -0.18
C LYS A 142 -28.88 -12.49 1.24
N ASP A 143 -29.98 -12.24 1.93
CA ASP A 143 -30.08 -12.40 3.39
C ASP A 143 -30.91 -13.60 3.85
N ASP A 144 -31.47 -14.39 2.92
CA ASP A 144 -32.23 -15.58 3.25
C ASP A 144 -31.32 -16.80 3.45
N ALA A 145 -31.41 -17.47 4.62
CA ALA A 145 -30.72 -18.72 4.91
C ALA A 145 -31.02 -19.84 3.88
N GLY A 146 -32.11 -19.70 3.12
CA GLY A 146 -32.51 -20.55 2.00
C GLY A 146 -32.07 -20.04 0.62
N SER A 147 -31.24 -19.00 0.54
CA SER A 147 -30.76 -18.46 -0.74
C SER A 147 -30.03 -19.53 -1.57
N PRO A 148 -30.32 -19.63 -2.88
CA PRO A 148 -29.60 -20.50 -3.80
C PRO A 148 -28.09 -20.33 -3.69
N ARG A 149 -27.61 -19.10 -3.52
CA ARG A 149 -26.20 -18.74 -3.39
C ARG A 149 -25.44 -19.60 -2.37
N ASN A 150 -26.07 -19.94 -1.25
CA ASN A 150 -25.43 -20.67 -0.15
C ASN A 150 -25.61 -22.19 -0.24
N SER A 151 -26.35 -22.67 -1.24
CA SER A 151 -26.79 -24.08 -1.31
C SER A 151 -26.38 -24.81 -2.60
N PHE A 152 -25.63 -24.17 -3.51
CA PHE A 152 -25.12 -24.83 -4.71
C PHE A 152 -24.26 -26.06 -4.41
N GLY A 153 -23.51 -26.06 -3.31
CA GLY A 153 -22.73 -27.24 -2.86
C GLY A 153 -23.57 -28.50 -2.68
N LEU A 154 -24.89 -28.39 -2.44
CA LEU A 154 -25.80 -29.53 -2.35
C LEU A 154 -26.13 -30.18 -3.72
N LEU A 155 -25.80 -29.49 -4.81
CA LEU A 155 -26.03 -29.95 -6.19
C LEU A 155 -24.75 -30.59 -6.80
N ASP A 156 -23.72 -30.78 -5.99
CA ASP A 156 -22.46 -31.39 -6.41
C ASP A 156 -22.69 -32.78 -7.04
N GLY A 157 -22.10 -33.00 -8.22
CA GLY A 157 -22.22 -34.25 -8.97
C GLY A 157 -23.51 -34.40 -9.76
N LEU A 158 -24.42 -33.41 -9.76
CA LEU A 158 -25.66 -33.45 -10.54
C LEU A 158 -25.49 -32.77 -11.89
N SER A 159 -26.19 -33.31 -12.91
CA SER A 159 -26.41 -32.57 -14.15
C SER A 159 -27.30 -31.35 -13.90
N ALA A 160 -27.05 -30.26 -14.62
CA ALA A 160 -27.85 -29.04 -14.57
C ALA A 160 -29.35 -29.29 -14.87
N ALA A 161 -29.67 -30.29 -15.64
CA ALA A 161 -31.05 -30.69 -15.92
C ALA A 161 -31.83 -31.12 -14.69
N LEU A 162 -31.14 -31.50 -13.61
CA LEU A 162 -31.71 -31.92 -12.33
C LEU A 162 -31.77 -30.81 -11.27
N TYR A 163 -31.25 -29.59 -11.60
CA TYR A 163 -31.25 -28.49 -10.65
C TYR A 163 -32.64 -27.97 -10.36
N PRO A 164 -32.92 -27.58 -9.10
CA PRO A 164 -34.21 -26.93 -8.77
C PRO A 164 -34.36 -25.63 -9.59
N PRO A 165 -35.60 -25.29 -10.05
CA PRO A 165 -35.85 -24.10 -10.86
C PRO A 165 -35.27 -22.81 -10.25
N ARG A 166 -35.34 -22.63 -8.92
CA ARG A 166 -34.81 -21.47 -8.21
C ARG A 166 -33.27 -21.31 -8.39
N HIS A 167 -32.49 -22.40 -8.41
CA HIS A 167 -31.06 -22.35 -8.66
C HIS A 167 -30.75 -22.04 -10.11
N LEU A 168 -31.53 -22.59 -11.07
CA LEU A 168 -31.38 -22.29 -12.49
C LEU A 168 -31.69 -20.81 -12.78
N ASP A 169 -32.75 -20.29 -12.20
CA ASP A 169 -33.17 -18.89 -12.39
C ASP A 169 -32.11 -17.94 -11.77
N TYR A 170 -31.59 -18.26 -10.59
CA TYR A 170 -30.55 -17.50 -9.92
C TYR A 170 -29.30 -17.39 -10.82
N ALA A 171 -28.70 -18.52 -11.20
CA ALA A 171 -27.46 -18.57 -11.99
C ALA A 171 -27.62 -17.89 -13.36
N LYS A 172 -28.77 -18.07 -14.03
CA LYS A 172 -29.03 -17.40 -15.31
C LYS A 172 -29.23 -15.90 -15.16
N THR A 173 -29.82 -15.45 -14.03
CA THR A 173 -30.03 -14.03 -13.75
C THR A 173 -28.70 -13.32 -13.59
N ASP A 174 -27.72 -13.91 -12.91
CA ASP A 174 -26.40 -13.30 -12.68
C ASP A 174 -25.68 -13.00 -13.99
N VAL A 175 -25.66 -13.93 -14.95
CA VAL A 175 -25.05 -13.71 -16.28
C VAL A 175 -25.81 -12.67 -17.10
N LYS A 176 -27.16 -12.67 -17.03
CA LYS A 176 -27.99 -11.69 -17.73
C LYS A 176 -27.76 -10.27 -17.19
N VAL A 177 -27.73 -10.11 -15.88
CA VAL A 177 -27.48 -8.81 -15.23
C VAL A 177 -26.06 -8.34 -15.51
N THR A 178 -25.06 -9.24 -15.56
CA THR A 178 -23.69 -8.95 -15.96
C THR A 178 -23.63 -8.30 -17.36
N GLU A 179 -24.35 -8.85 -18.37
CA GLU A 179 -24.44 -8.24 -19.70
C GLU A 179 -25.05 -6.83 -19.63
N MET A 180 -26.16 -6.67 -18.91
CA MET A 180 -26.86 -5.38 -18.81
C MET A 180 -25.97 -4.29 -18.16
N ILE A 181 -25.24 -4.64 -17.10
CA ILE A 181 -24.29 -3.74 -16.43
C ILE A 181 -23.14 -3.42 -17.38
N TYR A 182 -22.57 -4.42 -18.06
CA TYR A 182 -21.50 -4.21 -19.04
C TYR A 182 -21.88 -3.17 -20.09
N LEU A 183 -23.06 -3.30 -20.71
CA LEU A 183 -23.57 -2.36 -21.70
C LEU A 183 -23.83 -0.95 -21.12
N ALA A 184 -24.26 -0.87 -19.87
CA ALA A 184 -24.44 0.41 -19.19
C ALA A 184 -23.09 1.09 -18.88
N GLN A 185 -22.10 0.33 -18.46
CA GLN A 185 -20.73 0.82 -18.26
C GLN A 185 -20.06 1.23 -19.59
N ASP A 186 -20.31 0.53 -20.72
CA ASP A 186 -19.82 0.93 -22.05
C ASP A 186 -20.31 2.33 -22.41
N ARG A 187 -21.61 2.60 -22.24
CA ARG A 187 -22.18 3.95 -22.47
C ARG A 187 -21.54 5.01 -21.55
N ALA A 188 -21.29 4.65 -20.29
CA ALA A 188 -20.63 5.57 -19.35
C ALA A 188 -19.15 5.84 -19.75
N CYS A 189 -18.44 4.85 -20.27
CA CYS A 189 -17.09 5.00 -20.80
C CYS A 189 -17.05 5.90 -22.05
N GLU A 190 -17.99 5.70 -22.98
CA GLU A 190 -18.10 6.53 -24.18
C GLU A 190 -18.35 8.01 -23.82
N ALA A 191 -19.20 8.28 -22.83
CA ALA A 191 -19.47 9.63 -22.33
C ALA A 191 -18.24 10.32 -21.71
N LEU A 192 -17.25 9.55 -21.27
CA LEU A 192 -15.97 10.05 -20.74
C LEU A 192 -14.88 10.22 -21.82
N GLY A 193 -15.17 9.93 -23.09
CA GLY A 193 -14.21 10.02 -24.18
C GLY A 193 -13.50 8.70 -24.48
N GLY A 194 -14.04 7.58 -24.01
CA GLY A 194 -13.72 6.25 -24.56
C GLY A 194 -12.58 5.47 -23.92
N SER A 195 -11.91 5.93 -22.88
CA SER A 195 -10.74 5.19 -22.41
C SER A 195 -10.88 4.57 -21.03
N MET A 196 -11.13 3.26 -21.01
CA MET A 196 -10.92 2.37 -19.86
C MET A 196 -9.76 1.40 -20.14
N VAL A 197 -8.70 1.88 -20.78
CA VAL A 197 -7.55 1.09 -21.26
C VAL A 197 -6.90 0.26 -20.15
N THR A 198 -6.99 0.71 -18.90
CA THR A 198 -6.37 0.00 -17.77
C THR A 198 -7.31 -0.98 -17.06
N ALA A 199 -8.54 -1.18 -17.53
CA ALA A 199 -9.46 -2.13 -16.89
C ALA A 199 -8.93 -3.56 -16.99
N GLU A 200 -8.52 -3.99 -18.18
CA GLU A 200 -7.96 -5.30 -18.45
C GLU A 200 -6.62 -5.49 -17.74
N PHE A 201 -5.78 -4.47 -17.70
CA PHE A 201 -4.53 -4.47 -16.94
C PHE A 201 -4.78 -4.69 -15.43
N ASN A 202 -5.73 -3.97 -14.84
CA ASN A 202 -6.06 -4.16 -13.43
C ASN A 202 -6.76 -5.49 -13.17
N THR A 203 -7.52 -6.02 -14.13
CA THR A 203 -8.10 -7.38 -14.06
C THR A 203 -6.99 -8.44 -14.03
N ALA A 204 -6.00 -8.34 -14.91
CA ALA A 204 -4.86 -9.26 -14.92
C ALA A 204 -4.06 -9.21 -13.61
N ALA A 205 -3.80 -8.00 -13.08
CA ALA A 205 -3.16 -7.81 -11.79
C ALA A 205 -4.01 -8.38 -10.63
N SER A 206 -5.35 -8.22 -10.69
CA SER A 206 -6.28 -8.76 -9.71
C SER A 206 -6.23 -10.29 -9.66
N PHE A 207 -6.20 -10.95 -10.82
CA PHE A 207 -6.06 -12.40 -10.91
C PHE A 207 -4.74 -12.89 -10.29
N ALA A 208 -3.63 -12.23 -10.58
CA ALA A 208 -2.34 -12.57 -9.99
C ALA A 208 -2.35 -12.42 -8.46
N LEU A 209 -2.92 -11.32 -7.94
CA LEU A 209 -3.07 -11.09 -6.50
C LEU A 209 -4.00 -12.12 -5.85
N PHE A 210 -5.07 -12.53 -6.53
CA PHE A 210 -5.96 -13.59 -6.06
C PHE A 210 -5.23 -14.93 -5.94
N CYS A 211 -4.40 -15.28 -6.93
CA CYS A 211 -3.54 -16.46 -6.88
C CYS A 211 -2.56 -16.43 -5.70
N MET A 212 -2.04 -15.25 -5.33
CA MET A 212 -1.18 -15.09 -4.15
C MET A 212 -1.99 -15.25 -2.85
N THR A 213 -3.20 -14.66 -2.79
CA THR A 213 -4.12 -14.81 -1.67
C THR A 213 -4.39 -16.29 -1.39
N GLU A 214 -4.73 -17.07 -2.41
CA GLU A 214 -5.02 -18.49 -2.28
C GLU A 214 -3.87 -19.32 -1.66
N ARG A 215 -2.62 -18.91 -1.88
CA ARG A 215 -1.45 -19.60 -1.32
C ARG A 215 -1.23 -19.31 0.15
N GLY A 216 -1.41 -18.08 0.59
CA GLY A 216 -1.16 -17.63 1.94
C GLY A 216 0.26 -17.91 2.43
N ALA A 217 0.59 -17.46 3.63
CA ALA A 217 1.87 -17.69 4.29
C ALA A 217 1.68 -18.54 5.56
N VAL A 218 2.61 -19.45 5.80
CA VAL A 218 2.64 -20.26 7.02
C VAL A 218 3.24 -19.46 8.17
N THR A 219 2.68 -19.62 9.37
CA THR A 219 3.21 -19.05 10.61
C THR A 219 3.99 -20.10 11.41
N ASP A 220 5.07 -19.65 12.06
CA ASP A 220 5.87 -20.45 12.99
C ASP A 220 5.36 -20.28 14.41
N GLU A 221 4.97 -21.38 15.07
CA GLU A 221 4.39 -21.37 16.41
C GLU A 221 5.36 -20.82 17.45
N ALA A 222 6.64 -21.23 17.42
CA ALA A 222 7.62 -20.77 18.39
C ALA A 222 7.93 -19.28 18.27
N GLU A 223 7.99 -18.74 17.04
CA GLU A 223 8.17 -17.30 16.81
C GLU A 223 6.90 -16.51 17.16
N PHE A 224 5.72 -17.10 16.96
CA PHE A 224 4.46 -16.52 17.42
C PHE A 224 4.41 -16.41 18.94
N GLU A 225 4.77 -17.47 19.69
CA GLU A 225 4.83 -17.44 21.15
C GLU A 225 5.83 -16.40 21.66
N LYS A 226 7.02 -16.30 21.06
CA LYS A 226 8.00 -15.27 21.39
C LYS A 226 7.43 -13.86 21.17
N MET A 227 6.70 -13.65 20.08
CA MET A 227 6.05 -12.36 19.80
C MET A 227 4.97 -12.06 20.87
N VAL A 228 4.17 -13.04 21.25
CA VAL A 228 3.14 -12.87 22.31
C VAL A 228 3.80 -12.47 23.62
N LEU A 229 4.84 -13.19 24.05
CA LEU A 229 5.59 -12.90 25.27
C LEU A 229 6.22 -11.48 25.23
N MET A 230 6.82 -11.13 24.11
CA MET A 230 7.39 -9.78 23.92
C MET A 230 6.31 -8.68 24.05
N VAL A 231 5.12 -8.91 23.48
CA VAL A 231 4.00 -7.97 23.57
C VAL A 231 3.47 -7.88 25.01
N GLU A 232 3.33 -9.01 25.70
CA GLU A 232 2.88 -9.05 27.10
C GLU A 232 3.87 -8.37 28.04
N GLU A 233 5.17 -8.63 27.88
CA GLU A 233 6.22 -7.94 28.65
C GLU A 233 6.21 -6.44 28.39
N ALA A 234 6.14 -6.00 27.14
CA ALA A 234 6.13 -4.59 26.78
C ALA A 234 4.86 -3.85 27.25
N LEU A 235 3.74 -4.55 27.42
CA LEU A 235 2.49 -4.01 27.95
C LEU A 235 2.35 -4.19 29.47
N HIS A 236 3.34 -4.79 30.15
CA HIS A 236 3.28 -4.99 31.58
C HIS A 236 3.36 -3.63 32.31
N PRO A 237 2.51 -3.39 33.35
CA PRO A 237 2.49 -2.11 34.07
C PRO A 237 3.85 -1.66 34.59
N ASP A 238 4.67 -2.57 35.08
CA ASP A 238 6.00 -2.28 35.62
C ASP A 238 6.98 -1.66 34.60
N LYS A 239 6.73 -1.87 33.31
CA LYS A 239 7.48 -1.27 32.20
C LYS A 239 6.94 0.10 31.77
N MET A 240 5.87 0.58 32.43
CA MET A 240 5.15 1.82 32.06
C MET A 240 5.22 2.85 33.21
N LYS A 241 6.42 3.06 33.70
CA LYS A 241 6.66 3.91 34.86
C LYS A 241 6.18 5.35 34.65
N ASN A 242 6.53 5.96 33.53
CA ASN A 242 6.17 7.35 33.25
C ASN A 242 4.65 7.52 33.09
N LEU A 243 3.97 6.56 32.49
CA LEU A 243 2.50 6.55 32.38
C LEU A 243 1.82 6.46 33.77
N MET A 244 2.38 5.66 34.66
CA MET A 244 1.85 5.51 36.02
C MET A 244 2.12 6.77 36.85
N GLU A 245 3.34 7.31 36.81
CA GLU A 245 3.71 8.55 37.53
C GLU A 245 2.91 9.76 37.05
N ALA A 246 2.62 9.84 35.75
CA ALA A 246 1.75 10.86 35.17
C ALA A 246 0.24 10.63 35.42
N GLY A 247 -0.13 9.51 36.05
CA GLY A 247 -1.52 9.14 36.31
C GLY A 247 -2.33 8.78 35.04
N ILE A 248 -1.67 8.63 33.90
CA ILE A 248 -2.30 8.24 32.62
C ILE A 248 -2.69 6.77 32.63
N LEU A 249 -1.85 5.90 33.21
CA LEU A 249 -2.18 4.50 33.42
C LEU A 249 -2.66 4.26 34.83
N ARG A 250 -3.90 3.80 35.00
CA ARG A 250 -4.42 3.29 36.26
C ARG A 250 -4.03 1.85 36.43
N PRO A 251 -3.48 1.43 37.57
CA PRO A 251 -3.16 0.05 37.84
C PRO A 251 -4.41 -0.85 37.86
N ALA A 252 -4.22 -2.14 37.77
CA ALA A 252 -5.29 -3.10 38.01
C ALA A 252 -5.87 -2.92 39.42
N VAL A 253 -7.18 -3.13 39.56
CA VAL A 253 -7.85 -3.16 40.84
C VAL A 253 -8.21 -4.60 41.15
N GLU A 254 -7.61 -5.14 42.21
CA GLU A 254 -7.91 -6.50 42.68
C GLU A 254 -9.35 -6.60 43.21
N PRO A 255 -10.00 -7.76 43.02
CA PRO A 255 -11.29 -8.02 43.65
C PRO A 255 -11.22 -7.86 45.19
N ARG A 256 -12.16 -7.15 45.75
CA ARG A 256 -12.20 -6.92 47.20
C ARG A 256 -13.53 -7.43 47.77
N PRO A 257 -13.51 -8.06 48.96
CA PRO A 257 -14.74 -8.48 49.64
C PRO A 257 -15.56 -7.26 50.06
N TRP A 258 -16.87 -7.31 49.91
CA TRP A 258 -17.82 -6.33 50.40
C TRP A 258 -19.07 -7.04 50.94
N ARG A 259 -19.97 -6.35 51.64
CA ARG A 259 -21.13 -6.98 52.32
C ARG A 259 -22.09 -7.77 51.46
N GLY A 260 -21.98 -7.71 50.13
CA GLY A 260 -22.79 -8.43 49.13
C GLY A 260 -22.00 -9.43 48.30
N GLY A 261 -20.71 -9.72 48.60
CA GLY A 261 -19.86 -10.62 47.82
C GLY A 261 -18.46 -10.10 47.55
N MET A 262 -17.95 -10.34 46.35
CA MET A 262 -16.68 -9.79 45.85
C MET A 262 -16.94 -8.72 44.81
N THR A 263 -16.20 -7.61 44.87
CA THR A 263 -16.17 -6.65 43.74
C THR A 263 -15.47 -7.29 42.56
N GLN A 264 -15.87 -6.94 41.37
CA GLN A 264 -15.10 -7.35 40.16
C GLN A 264 -13.78 -6.59 40.12
N GLY A 265 -12.68 -7.32 39.89
CA GLY A 265 -11.40 -6.71 39.56
C GLY A 265 -11.51 -5.91 38.27
N LYS A 266 -10.66 -4.91 38.09
CA LYS A 266 -10.58 -4.12 36.86
C LYS A 266 -9.17 -4.22 36.31
N PRO A 267 -9.01 -4.50 35.00
CA PRO A 267 -7.69 -4.47 34.36
C PRO A 267 -7.11 -3.05 34.34
N PRO A 268 -5.81 -2.88 34.12
CA PRO A 268 -5.20 -1.58 33.92
C PRO A 268 -5.92 -0.78 32.82
N SER A 269 -6.18 0.49 33.06
CA SER A 269 -6.96 1.32 32.13
C SER A 269 -6.35 2.70 31.96
N ILE A 270 -6.60 3.31 30.81
CA ILE A 270 -6.18 4.69 30.53
C ILE A 270 -7.11 5.68 31.25
N ASN A 271 -6.50 6.62 31.91
CA ASN A 271 -7.18 7.79 32.49
C ASN A 271 -7.15 8.92 31.45
N GLU A 272 -8.22 9.08 30.72
CA GLU A 272 -8.31 10.08 29.65
C GLU A 272 -8.13 11.51 30.14
N ALA A 273 -8.63 11.82 31.33
CA ALA A 273 -8.46 13.15 31.90
C ALA A 273 -6.98 13.50 32.18
N ALA A 274 -6.20 12.51 32.68
CA ALA A 274 -4.77 12.69 32.87
C ALA A 274 -4.03 12.75 31.54
N LEU A 275 -4.42 11.91 30.55
CA LEU A 275 -3.88 11.96 29.21
C LEU A 275 -4.09 13.33 28.56
N HIS A 276 -5.31 13.87 28.61
CA HIS A 276 -5.63 15.19 28.07
C HIS A 276 -4.85 16.31 28.80
N ALA A 277 -4.68 16.23 30.14
CA ALA A 277 -3.89 17.20 30.89
C ALA A 277 -2.39 17.17 30.46
N ASN A 278 -1.83 16.00 30.24
CA ASN A 278 -0.45 15.86 29.73
C ASN A 278 -0.31 16.39 28.30
N VAL A 279 -1.30 16.13 27.42
CA VAL A 279 -1.33 16.71 26.07
C VAL A 279 -1.33 18.23 26.11
N VAL A 280 -2.19 18.82 26.93
CA VAL A 280 -2.24 20.30 27.10
C VAL A 280 -0.89 20.84 27.60
N ARG A 281 -0.27 20.18 28.60
CA ARG A 281 1.06 20.54 29.09
C ARG A 281 2.12 20.47 28.00
N ALA A 282 2.15 19.38 27.26
CA ALA A 282 3.09 19.16 26.18
C ALA A 282 2.87 20.14 25.01
N CYS A 283 1.63 20.45 24.66
CA CYS A 283 1.31 21.50 23.69
C CYS A 283 1.85 22.89 24.13
N LYS A 284 1.74 23.23 25.41
CA LYS A 284 2.34 24.46 25.93
C LYS A 284 3.86 24.48 25.83
N LEU A 285 4.51 23.37 26.17
CA LEU A 285 5.98 23.23 26.04
C LEU A 285 6.42 23.26 24.56
N ALA A 286 5.67 22.63 23.68
CA ALA A 286 5.88 22.64 22.23
C ALA A 286 5.50 23.99 21.58
N ARG A 287 4.79 24.87 22.30
CA ARG A 287 4.21 26.13 21.80
C ARG A 287 3.31 25.94 20.58
N ILE A 288 2.48 24.90 20.60
CA ILE A 288 1.46 24.65 19.58
C ILE A 288 0.07 24.75 20.19
N PRO A 289 -0.96 25.14 19.40
CA PRO A 289 -2.33 25.22 19.90
C PRO A 289 -2.85 23.83 20.28
N VAL A 290 -3.66 23.77 21.32
CA VAL A 290 -4.34 22.52 21.70
C VAL A 290 -5.47 22.28 20.72
N LYS A 291 -5.40 21.14 20.01
CA LYS A 291 -6.47 20.69 19.11
C LYS A 291 -7.65 20.17 19.93
N MET A 292 -8.85 20.60 19.60
CA MET A 292 -10.08 20.12 20.23
C MET A 292 -10.84 19.21 19.28
N THR A 293 -11.57 18.25 19.83
CA THR A 293 -12.53 17.44 19.09
C THR A 293 -13.80 18.24 18.80
N GLU A 294 -14.65 17.80 17.88
CA GLU A 294 -15.97 18.41 17.61
C GLU A 294 -16.86 18.53 18.87
N LYS A 295 -16.67 17.63 19.84
CA LYS A 295 -17.39 17.64 21.13
C LYS A 295 -16.77 18.54 22.18
N GLY A 296 -15.73 19.34 21.84
CA GLY A 296 -15.07 20.28 22.77
C GLY A 296 -14.09 19.62 23.76
N ASN A 297 -13.71 18.36 23.58
CA ASN A 297 -12.68 17.71 24.39
C ASN A 297 -11.29 17.92 23.77
N VAL A 298 -10.23 17.83 24.57
CA VAL A 298 -8.86 17.82 24.06
C VAL A 298 -8.66 16.63 23.16
N CYS A 299 -8.14 16.86 21.95
CA CYS A 299 -7.82 15.78 21.02
C CYS A 299 -6.52 15.08 21.45
N ALA A 300 -6.56 13.77 21.61
CA ALA A 300 -5.40 12.93 21.93
C ALA A 300 -5.23 11.81 20.89
N ASP A 301 -5.55 12.11 19.61
CA ASP A 301 -5.32 11.19 18.51
C ASP A 301 -3.81 10.98 18.25
N ALA A 302 -3.49 9.99 17.44
CA ALA A 302 -2.11 9.62 17.16
C ALA A 302 -1.29 10.80 16.56
N GLU A 303 -1.93 11.66 15.76
CA GLU A 303 -1.28 12.83 15.15
C GLU A 303 -0.90 13.88 16.21
N VAL A 304 -1.82 14.15 17.14
CA VAL A 304 -1.58 15.09 18.26
C VAL A 304 -0.52 14.55 19.21
N ILE A 305 -0.63 13.29 19.63
CA ILE A 305 0.37 12.66 20.50
C ILE A 305 1.75 12.70 19.86
N GLU A 306 1.86 12.32 18.59
CA GLU A 306 3.11 12.35 17.85
C GLU A 306 3.74 13.76 17.79
N ALA A 307 2.92 14.79 17.64
CA ALA A 307 3.40 16.18 17.58
C ALA A 307 3.98 16.66 18.91
N VAL A 308 3.60 16.06 20.04
CA VAL A 308 3.96 16.53 21.38
C VAL A 308 4.73 15.53 22.25
N ALA A 309 4.86 14.28 21.83
CA ALA A 309 5.52 13.23 22.60
C ALA A 309 6.97 13.58 23.00
N ASP A 310 7.72 14.26 22.13
CA ASP A 310 9.09 14.72 22.42
C ASP A 310 9.20 15.69 23.61
N TYR A 311 8.10 16.23 24.08
CA TYR A 311 8.04 17.21 25.17
C TYR A 311 7.52 16.61 26.50
N ASP A 312 7.20 15.31 26.49
CA ASP A 312 6.62 14.62 27.63
C ASP A 312 6.91 13.11 27.57
N GLU A 313 7.73 12.60 28.48
CA GLU A 313 8.15 11.20 28.51
C GLU A 313 6.97 10.24 28.68
N ALA A 314 5.92 10.65 29.39
CA ALA A 314 4.72 9.83 29.53
C ALA A 314 3.93 9.73 28.21
N LEU A 315 3.89 10.79 27.41
CA LEU A 315 3.27 10.73 26.09
C LEU A 315 4.10 9.92 25.09
N GLN A 316 5.43 9.95 25.18
CA GLN A 316 6.30 9.07 24.40
C GLN A 316 6.03 7.60 24.75
N GLU A 317 6.00 7.26 26.02
CA GLU A 317 5.69 5.90 26.49
C GLU A 317 4.24 5.49 26.11
N TYR A 318 3.28 6.45 26.13
CA TYR A 318 1.92 6.22 25.64
C TYR A 318 1.90 5.84 24.15
N GLN A 319 2.65 6.55 23.32
CA GLN A 319 2.76 6.28 21.88
C GLN A 319 3.34 4.88 21.63
N ASP A 320 4.42 4.52 22.33
CA ASP A 320 5.05 3.20 22.23
C ASP A 320 4.08 2.09 22.66
N ARG A 321 3.34 2.31 23.74
CA ARG A 321 2.29 1.39 24.21
C ARG A 321 1.17 1.20 23.18
N GLN A 322 0.73 2.26 22.53
CA GLN A 322 -0.29 2.17 21.47
C GLN A 322 0.18 1.31 20.31
N ALA A 323 1.42 1.48 19.88
CA ALA A 323 2.01 0.68 18.80
C ALA A 323 2.08 -0.81 19.15
N VAL A 324 2.51 -1.16 20.37
CA VAL A 324 2.51 -2.56 20.85
C VAL A 324 1.10 -3.09 21.05
N GLY A 325 0.22 -2.26 21.61
CA GLY A 325 -1.20 -2.59 21.82
C GLY A 325 -1.93 -2.91 20.52
N GLN A 326 -1.52 -2.31 19.42
CA GLN A 326 -2.07 -2.62 18.10
C GLN A 326 -1.73 -4.06 17.66
N ILE A 327 -0.49 -4.54 17.90
CA ILE A 327 -0.13 -5.94 17.64
C ILE A 327 -1.04 -6.88 18.43
N LYS A 328 -1.25 -6.58 19.73
CA LYS A 328 -2.15 -7.38 20.59
C LYS A 328 -3.58 -7.43 20.06
N LYS A 329 -4.08 -6.34 19.50
CA LYS A 329 -5.46 -6.22 19.02
C LYS A 329 -5.69 -6.81 17.62
N THR A 330 -4.69 -6.74 16.75
CA THR A 330 -4.87 -7.07 15.32
C THR A 330 -4.10 -8.29 14.87
N GLU A 331 -2.80 -8.39 15.18
CA GLU A 331 -1.97 -9.47 14.66
C GLU A 331 -2.15 -10.78 15.44
N ILE A 332 -2.08 -10.71 16.79
CA ILE A 332 -2.18 -11.91 17.64
C ILE A 332 -3.51 -12.67 17.42
N PRO A 333 -4.70 -12.03 17.42
CA PRO A 333 -5.95 -12.76 17.22
C PRO A 333 -6.05 -13.45 15.86
N ARG A 334 -5.45 -12.84 14.82
CA ARG A 334 -5.48 -13.36 13.44
C ARG A 334 -4.55 -14.55 13.25
N MET A 335 -3.41 -14.56 13.94
CA MET A 335 -2.42 -15.64 13.88
C MET A 335 -2.74 -16.83 14.79
N LYS A 336 -3.70 -16.67 15.71
CA LYS A 336 -4.08 -17.65 16.74
C LYS A 336 -5.11 -18.69 16.27
N TRP A 337 -5.40 -18.73 14.98
CA TRP A 337 -6.39 -19.66 14.44
C TRP A 337 -5.90 -21.10 14.56
N ASP A 338 -6.56 -21.84 15.44
CA ASP A 338 -6.41 -23.29 15.54
C ASP A 338 -7.32 -23.91 14.48
N PHE A 339 -6.74 -24.38 13.39
CA PHE A 339 -7.44 -25.23 12.43
C PHE A 339 -7.17 -26.68 12.75
N GLU A 340 -8.24 -27.44 12.87
CA GLU A 340 -8.20 -28.87 12.78
C GLU A 340 -8.59 -29.26 11.35
N ASP A 341 -7.84 -30.19 10.75
CA ASP A 341 -8.29 -30.86 9.55
C ASP A 341 -9.50 -31.75 9.88
N GLY A 342 -10.21 -32.25 8.86
CA GLY A 342 -11.36 -33.15 9.07
C GLY A 342 -11.03 -34.46 9.76
N ARG A 343 -9.77 -34.68 10.20
CA ARG A 343 -9.27 -35.83 10.96
C ARG A 343 -8.88 -35.47 12.40
N GLY A 344 -9.03 -34.17 12.77
CA GLY A 344 -8.66 -33.69 14.11
C GLY A 344 -7.17 -33.45 14.28
N GLU A 345 -6.38 -33.40 13.20
CA GLU A 345 -4.98 -32.95 13.22
C GLU A 345 -4.89 -31.44 13.14
N ARG A 346 -4.11 -30.83 14.04
CA ARG A 346 -3.86 -29.40 14.07
C ARG A 346 -2.99 -29.01 12.88
N LEU A 347 -3.54 -28.24 11.97
CA LEU A 347 -2.78 -27.66 10.86
C LEU A 347 -2.02 -26.41 11.34
N SER A 348 -0.79 -26.23 10.85
CA SER A 348 -0.09 -24.95 11.00
C SER A 348 -0.96 -23.85 10.38
N PRO A 349 -1.22 -22.74 11.10
CA PRO A 349 -2.11 -21.71 10.59
C PRO A 349 -1.52 -21.10 9.33
N ILE A 350 -2.30 -21.12 8.24
CA ILE A 350 -2.01 -20.38 7.03
C ILE A 350 -2.77 -19.07 7.11
N ILE A 351 -2.07 -17.97 7.00
CA ILE A 351 -2.65 -16.63 6.95
C ILE A 351 -2.72 -16.19 5.50
N TYR A 352 -3.91 -15.81 5.08
CA TYR A 352 -4.19 -15.33 3.73
C TYR A 352 -4.11 -13.80 3.68
N PHE A 353 -3.71 -13.25 2.54
CA PHE A 353 -3.58 -11.81 2.32
C PHE A 353 -4.48 -11.37 1.16
N PRO A 354 -5.77 -11.10 1.42
CA PRO A 354 -6.66 -10.58 0.37
C PRO A 354 -6.26 -9.17 -0.03
N TYR A 355 -6.41 -8.86 -1.31
CA TYR A 355 -6.04 -7.57 -1.89
C TYR A 355 -7.23 -6.86 -2.52
N ASN A 356 -7.29 -5.56 -2.30
CA ASN A 356 -7.99 -4.63 -3.16
C ASN A 356 -7.00 -4.10 -4.20
N THR A 357 -7.18 -4.49 -5.45
CA THR A 357 -6.25 -4.20 -6.54
C THR A 357 -6.15 -2.72 -6.86
N LEU A 358 -7.22 -1.95 -6.62
CA LEU A 358 -7.29 -0.55 -6.99
C LEU A 358 -7.91 0.28 -5.86
N VAL A 359 -7.09 1.15 -5.26
CA VAL A 359 -7.54 2.20 -4.33
C VAL A 359 -7.38 3.59 -4.96
N GLU A 360 -7.88 4.64 -4.32
CA GLU A 360 -7.88 6.00 -4.86
C GLU A 360 -6.50 6.52 -5.30
N THR A 361 -5.41 6.03 -4.71
CA THR A 361 -4.04 6.35 -5.11
C THR A 361 -3.52 5.50 -6.27
N THR A 362 -4.37 4.69 -6.90
CA THR A 362 -4.05 3.63 -7.87
C THR A 362 -3.19 2.49 -7.34
N ARG A 363 -2.72 2.55 -6.09
CA ARG A 363 -2.04 1.46 -5.39
C ARG A 363 -3.00 0.31 -5.08
N THR A 364 -2.46 -0.80 -4.62
CA THR A 364 -3.20 -1.86 -3.97
C THR A 364 -3.34 -1.58 -2.48
N SER A 365 -4.33 -2.17 -1.84
CA SER A 365 -4.36 -2.34 -0.38
C SER A 365 -4.63 -3.79 -0.04
N SER A 366 -4.20 -4.23 1.14
CA SER A 366 -4.56 -5.53 1.68
C SER A 366 -5.61 -5.35 2.79
N MET A 367 -6.48 -6.32 2.92
CA MET A 367 -7.59 -6.28 3.88
C MET A 367 -7.68 -7.61 4.65
N ALA A 368 -8.52 -7.67 5.65
CA ALA A 368 -8.90 -8.92 6.30
C ALA A 368 -10.21 -9.44 5.69
N SER A 369 -10.38 -10.76 5.67
CA SER A 369 -11.63 -11.45 5.32
C SER A 369 -12.31 -11.97 6.57
N GLU A 370 -13.63 -12.08 6.55
CA GLU A 370 -14.43 -12.73 7.60
C GLU A 370 -14.58 -14.23 7.35
N HIS A 371 -14.28 -14.70 6.15
CA HIS A 371 -14.51 -16.10 5.74
C HIS A 371 -13.34 -17.04 6.02
N TYR A 372 -12.11 -16.48 6.18
CA TYR A 372 -10.90 -17.27 6.42
C TYR A 372 -9.84 -16.45 7.16
N PRO A 373 -8.84 -17.12 7.82
CA PRO A 373 -7.76 -16.42 8.53
C PRO A 373 -7.03 -15.49 7.61
N SER A 374 -7.05 -14.21 7.91
CA SER A 374 -6.46 -13.23 7.02
C SER A 374 -5.88 -12.03 7.77
N SER A 375 -4.85 -11.43 7.20
CA SER A 375 -4.22 -10.21 7.71
C SER A 375 -4.01 -9.20 6.60
N ASN A 376 -3.84 -7.94 6.99
CA ASN A 376 -3.36 -6.89 6.08
C ASN A 376 -1.85 -7.04 5.90
N GLY A 377 -1.43 -7.82 4.89
CA GLY A 377 -0.02 -8.09 4.61
C GLY A 377 0.83 -6.85 4.36
N GLN A 378 0.23 -5.76 3.87
CA GLN A 378 0.96 -4.52 3.57
C GLN A 378 1.29 -3.68 4.82
N ASN A 379 0.61 -3.94 5.95
CA ASN A 379 0.76 -3.17 7.19
C ASN A 379 1.15 -4.04 8.39
N VAL A 380 1.73 -5.21 8.16
CA VAL A 380 2.24 -6.07 9.24
C VAL A 380 3.35 -5.34 10.01
N ASP A 381 3.20 -5.26 11.33
CA ASP A 381 4.22 -4.64 12.19
C ASP A 381 5.58 -5.35 12.01
N PRO A 382 6.69 -4.63 11.88
CA PRO A 382 8.02 -5.23 11.72
C PRO A 382 8.37 -6.29 12.76
N ARG A 383 7.85 -6.17 13.98
CA ARG A 383 8.06 -7.15 15.08
C ARG A 383 7.29 -8.46 14.88
N ALA A 384 6.21 -8.43 14.09
CA ALA A 384 5.40 -9.60 13.77
C ALA A 384 5.84 -10.32 12.49
N LYS A 385 6.67 -9.69 11.66
CA LYS A 385 7.08 -10.26 10.37
C LYS A 385 7.81 -11.59 10.51
N GLY A 386 8.68 -11.75 11.52
CA GLY A 386 9.45 -12.97 11.76
C GLY A 386 8.60 -14.22 12.05
N VAL A 387 7.34 -14.04 12.39
CA VAL A 387 6.38 -15.15 12.58
C VAL A 387 6.09 -15.87 11.25
N TYR A 388 6.16 -15.16 10.12
CA TYR A 388 5.94 -15.76 8.79
C TYR A 388 7.20 -16.46 8.31
N LYS A 389 7.12 -17.75 8.10
CA LYS A 389 8.21 -18.63 7.65
C LYS A 389 7.89 -19.31 6.33
N ALA A 390 8.93 -19.59 5.55
CA ALA A 390 8.79 -20.48 4.40
C ALA A 390 8.48 -21.91 4.85
N ARG A 391 7.68 -22.63 4.07
CA ARG A 391 7.37 -24.05 4.29
C ARG A 391 8.63 -24.89 4.33
N GLU A 392 8.58 -26.07 4.93
CA GLU A 392 9.71 -27.02 4.97
C GLU A 392 10.15 -27.38 3.55
N GLY A 393 11.48 -27.36 3.31
CA GLY A 393 12.06 -27.53 1.97
C GLY A 393 11.95 -26.32 1.03
N TRP A 394 11.49 -25.17 1.56
CA TRP A 394 11.33 -23.93 0.81
C TRP A 394 12.07 -22.76 1.48
N VAL A 395 12.31 -21.72 0.70
CA VAL A 395 12.86 -20.44 1.19
C VAL A 395 12.08 -19.28 0.60
N PHE A 396 12.04 -18.16 1.31
CA PHE A 396 11.50 -16.92 0.78
C PHE A 396 12.54 -16.25 -0.14
N LEU A 397 12.12 -15.98 -1.34
CA LEU A 397 12.76 -15.07 -2.27
C LEU A 397 12.04 -13.72 -2.21
N GLY A 398 12.56 -12.78 -1.42
CA GLY A 398 12.14 -11.38 -1.43
C GLY A 398 12.80 -10.66 -2.59
N ALA A 399 12.11 -9.70 -3.20
CA ALA A 399 12.71 -8.74 -4.12
C ALA A 399 11.95 -7.42 -4.05
N ASP A 400 12.71 -6.31 -4.00
CA ASP A 400 12.23 -4.95 -3.85
C ASP A 400 12.83 -4.06 -4.94
N PHE A 401 12.09 -3.03 -5.36
CA PHE A 401 12.59 -2.05 -6.31
C PHE A 401 13.49 -1.01 -5.63
N SER A 402 14.72 -0.88 -6.11
CA SER A 402 15.66 0.11 -5.57
C SER A 402 15.25 1.54 -5.91
N THR A 403 14.97 2.36 -4.89
CA THR A 403 14.66 3.80 -5.03
C THR A 403 13.51 4.10 -6.00
N LEU A 404 12.48 3.26 -6.03
CA LEU A 404 11.36 3.31 -6.97
C LEU A 404 10.79 4.72 -7.18
N GLU A 405 10.46 5.42 -6.10
CA GLU A 405 9.80 6.74 -6.17
C GLU A 405 10.67 7.81 -6.86
N LEU A 406 12.01 7.74 -6.76
CA LEU A 406 12.90 8.69 -7.45
C LEU A 406 13.13 8.32 -8.92
N VAL A 407 13.03 7.03 -9.25
CA VAL A 407 13.06 6.54 -10.64
C VAL A 407 11.81 6.99 -11.37
N THR A 408 10.62 6.78 -10.79
CA THR A 408 9.35 7.19 -11.39
C THR A 408 9.23 8.69 -11.53
N LEU A 409 9.67 9.46 -10.52
CA LEU A 409 9.72 10.93 -10.59
C LEU A 409 10.66 11.40 -11.71
N GLY A 410 11.84 10.76 -11.79
CA GLY A 410 12.82 11.04 -12.85
C GLY A 410 12.23 10.82 -14.24
N GLN A 411 11.52 9.72 -14.43
CA GLN A 411 10.81 9.40 -15.66
C GLN A 411 9.72 10.43 -15.96
N THR A 412 8.87 10.73 -14.99
CA THR A 412 7.74 11.68 -15.18
C THR A 412 8.24 13.05 -15.56
N CYS A 413 9.25 13.59 -14.87
CA CYS A 413 9.84 14.88 -15.24
C CYS A 413 10.47 14.84 -16.64
N TYR A 414 11.13 13.75 -17.01
CA TYR A 414 11.70 13.61 -18.35
C TYR A 414 10.62 13.52 -19.43
N THR A 415 9.57 12.77 -19.22
CA THR A 415 8.44 12.65 -20.15
C THR A 415 7.73 13.99 -20.36
N LEU A 416 7.49 14.74 -19.27
CA LEU A 416 6.76 16.02 -19.34
C LEU A 416 7.60 17.20 -19.85
N PHE A 417 8.91 17.23 -19.54
CA PHE A 417 9.74 18.43 -19.74
C PHE A 417 10.99 18.19 -20.59
N GLY A 418 11.25 16.95 -21.02
CA GLY A 418 12.45 16.57 -21.79
C GLY A 418 13.75 16.60 -20.98
N LYS A 419 13.69 16.85 -19.67
CA LYS A 419 14.84 16.95 -18.77
C LYS A 419 14.50 16.48 -17.35
N SER A 420 15.46 15.85 -16.68
CA SER A 420 15.32 15.45 -15.29
C SER A 420 16.68 15.20 -14.65
N THR A 421 17.03 16.00 -13.65
CA THR A 421 18.26 15.79 -12.85
C THR A 421 18.21 14.45 -12.11
N HIS A 422 17.04 14.04 -11.61
CA HIS A 422 16.87 12.71 -10.99
C HIS A 422 17.28 11.59 -11.94
N ARG A 423 16.81 11.63 -13.18
CA ARG A 423 17.17 10.68 -14.24
C ARG A 423 18.67 10.71 -14.55
N ASP A 424 19.22 11.89 -14.74
CA ASP A 424 20.64 12.03 -15.15
C ASP A 424 21.59 11.52 -14.05
N VAL A 425 21.27 11.74 -12.78
CA VAL A 425 21.98 11.18 -11.62
C VAL A 425 21.94 9.64 -11.63
N ILE A 426 20.77 9.05 -11.91
CA ILE A 426 20.60 7.58 -12.00
C ILE A 426 21.39 7.01 -13.19
N LEU A 427 21.30 7.64 -14.36
CA LEU A 427 22.04 7.21 -15.55
C LEU A 427 23.56 7.28 -15.35
N ALA A 428 24.03 8.25 -14.56
CA ALA A 428 25.45 8.33 -14.16
C ALA A 428 25.84 7.29 -13.10
N GLY A 429 24.95 6.40 -12.71
CA GLY A 429 25.20 5.35 -11.70
C GLY A 429 25.28 5.88 -10.27
N ARG A 430 24.75 7.08 -10.00
CA ARG A 430 24.80 7.74 -8.69
C ARG A 430 23.50 7.56 -7.90
N ASP A 431 23.63 7.58 -6.56
CA ASP A 431 22.47 7.54 -5.65
C ASP A 431 21.91 8.95 -5.43
N ASN A 432 20.66 9.19 -5.78
CA ASN A 432 20.00 10.49 -5.62
C ASN A 432 20.00 11.00 -4.17
N HIS A 433 19.87 10.11 -3.18
CA HIS A 433 19.94 10.52 -1.78
C HIS A 433 21.32 10.97 -1.37
N THR A 434 22.38 10.32 -1.86
CA THR A 434 23.77 10.75 -1.63
C THR A 434 24.07 12.05 -2.40
N TYR A 435 23.51 12.22 -3.61
CA TYR A 435 23.66 13.41 -4.41
C TYR A 435 23.08 14.65 -3.71
N LEU A 436 21.85 14.54 -3.23
CA LEU A 436 21.23 15.57 -2.40
C LEU A 436 21.97 15.75 -1.07
N GLY A 437 22.42 14.66 -0.43
CA GLY A 437 23.17 14.70 0.82
C GLY A 437 24.47 15.48 0.72
N ALA A 438 25.19 15.36 -0.39
CA ALA A 438 26.39 16.14 -0.65
C ALA A 438 26.08 17.65 -0.79
N ALA A 439 24.99 18.00 -1.47
CA ALA A 439 24.57 19.39 -1.58
C ALA A 439 24.15 19.99 -0.23
N LEU A 440 23.43 19.22 0.60
CA LEU A 440 23.05 19.62 1.96
C LEU A 440 24.31 19.81 2.84
N ALA A 441 25.28 18.88 2.76
CA ALA A 441 26.54 18.98 3.48
C ALA A 441 27.34 20.25 3.05
N ARG A 442 27.43 20.50 1.75
CA ARG A 442 28.09 21.76 1.23
C ARG A 442 27.44 23.01 1.77
N ARG A 443 26.14 23.01 1.96
CA ARG A 443 25.41 24.18 2.46
C ARG A 443 25.55 24.38 3.96
N LEU A 444 25.47 23.29 4.74
CA LEU A 444 25.30 23.36 6.19
C LEU A 444 26.55 22.98 7.00
N ASP A 445 27.56 22.35 6.39
CA ASP A 445 28.78 21.96 7.06
C ASP A 445 29.98 22.76 6.56
N PRO A 446 30.59 23.63 7.38
CA PRO A 446 31.69 24.50 6.94
C PRO A 446 32.93 23.70 6.45
N ALA A 447 33.27 22.59 7.09
CA ALA A 447 34.45 21.80 6.72
C ALA A 447 34.23 21.13 5.35
N PHE A 448 33.06 20.54 5.11
CA PHE A 448 32.72 19.93 3.83
C PHE A 448 32.59 20.97 2.71
N ARG A 449 32.10 22.16 3.03
CA ARG A 449 32.04 23.28 2.09
C ARG A 449 33.45 23.66 1.60
N VAL A 450 34.40 23.81 2.53
CA VAL A 450 35.80 24.12 2.20
C VAL A 450 36.43 23.01 1.36
N SER A 451 36.27 21.74 1.75
CA SER A 451 36.84 20.59 1.06
C SER A 451 36.29 20.39 -0.36
N THR A 452 35.09 20.91 -0.63
CA THR A 452 34.41 20.79 -1.94
C THR A 452 34.41 22.08 -2.75
N THR A 453 35.20 23.11 -2.34
CA THR A 453 35.30 24.37 -3.08
C THR A 453 35.81 24.11 -4.50
N GLY A 454 35.11 24.65 -5.50
CA GLY A 454 35.44 24.46 -6.92
C GLY A 454 34.98 23.12 -7.51
N MET A 455 34.48 22.18 -6.70
CA MET A 455 33.99 20.90 -7.20
C MET A 455 32.60 21.03 -7.83
N THR A 456 32.34 20.23 -8.86
CA THR A 456 30.98 20.00 -9.38
C THR A 456 30.11 19.26 -8.36
N ASN A 457 28.80 19.22 -8.56
CA ASN A 457 27.90 18.42 -7.72
C ASN A 457 28.23 16.91 -7.81
N ASP A 458 28.64 16.46 -9.00
CA ASP A 458 29.08 15.08 -9.24
C ASP A 458 30.30 14.71 -8.40
N ALA A 459 31.32 15.56 -8.43
CA ALA A 459 32.54 15.34 -7.65
C ALA A 459 32.28 15.38 -6.12
N ALA A 460 31.40 16.27 -5.67
CA ALA A 460 30.98 16.31 -4.27
C ALA A 460 30.19 15.08 -3.86
N HIS A 461 29.32 14.55 -4.73
CA HIS A 461 28.66 13.27 -4.54
C HIS A 461 29.68 12.14 -4.38
N ASP A 462 30.64 12.04 -5.32
CA ASP A 462 31.62 10.94 -5.33
C ASP A 462 32.50 10.99 -4.08
N LEU A 463 32.86 12.19 -3.60
CA LEU A 463 33.56 12.37 -2.31
C LEU A 463 32.70 11.87 -1.14
N LEU A 464 31.43 12.29 -1.02
CA LEU A 464 30.56 11.83 0.06
C LEU A 464 30.32 10.31 -0.03
N ALA A 465 30.13 9.77 -1.23
CA ALA A 465 29.92 8.34 -1.46
C ALA A 465 31.12 7.49 -1.06
N SER A 466 32.36 7.99 -1.26
CA SER A 466 33.58 7.30 -0.84
C SER A 466 33.66 7.09 0.67
N MET A 467 33.10 8.00 1.46
CA MET A 467 33.09 7.93 2.92
C MET A 467 32.25 6.75 3.44
N LYS A 468 31.34 6.20 2.65
CA LYS A 468 30.56 4.98 3.03
C LYS A 468 31.46 3.78 3.29
N LYS A 469 32.55 3.66 2.52
CA LYS A 469 33.50 2.53 2.57
C LYS A 469 34.81 2.88 3.28
N SER A 470 34.94 4.07 3.86
CA SER A 470 36.10 4.49 4.61
C SER A 470 36.30 3.61 5.82
N GLN A 471 37.56 3.36 6.17
CA GLN A 471 37.94 2.65 7.40
C GLN A 471 37.81 3.54 8.66
N HIS A 472 37.60 4.85 8.49
CA HIS A 472 37.43 5.79 9.58
C HIS A 472 35.97 5.89 10.01
N PRO A 473 35.61 5.57 11.26
CA PRO A 473 34.22 5.63 11.76
C PRO A 473 33.58 7.02 11.62
N ALA A 474 34.39 8.09 11.70
CA ALA A 474 33.93 9.47 11.54
C ALA A 474 33.37 9.73 10.13
N ASP A 475 34.03 9.23 9.08
CA ASP A 475 33.59 9.38 7.70
C ASP A 475 32.28 8.63 7.47
N GLN A 476 32.18 7.40 7.98
CA GLN A 476 30.94 6.61 7.87
C GLN A 476 29.79 7.28 8.60
N LYS A 477 30.04 7.89 9.78
CA LYS A 477 29.04 8.65 10.54
C LYS A 477 28.61 9.89 9.77
N PHE A 478 29.56 10.60 9.15
CA PHE A 478 29.30 11.77 8.31
C PHE A 478 28.43 11.40 7.11
N PHE A 479 28.79 10.36 6.37
CA PHE A 479 27.96 9.83 5.27
C PHE A 479 26.54 9.50 5.72
N LYS A 480 26.40 8.75 6.83
CA LYS A 480 25.09 8.36 7.37
C LYS A 480 24.22 9.57 7.75
N LYS A 481 24.83 10.60 8.37
CA LYS A 481 24.15 11.85 8.74
C LYS A 481 23.54 12.52 7.51
N TRP A 482 24.34 12.81 6.50
CA TRP A 482 23.91 13.61 5.36
C TRP A 482 22.98 12.84 4.39
N ARG A 483 23.29 11.59 4.13
CA ARG A 483 22.38 10.73 3.35
C ARG A 483 21.06 10.46 4.10
N GLY A 484 21.13 10.31 5.41
CA GLY A 484 19.95 10.14 6.26
C GLY A 484 19.03 11.36 6.24
N LEU A 485 19.58 12.58 6.26
CA LEU A 485 18.83 13.83 6.13
C LEU A 485 18.25 14.02 4.72
N ALA A 486 18.97 13.59 3.70
CA ALA A 486 18.51 13.69 2.31
C ALA A 486 17.32 12.79 1.99
N LYS A 487 17.15 11.64 2.67
CA LYS A 487 16.02 10.72 2.42
C LYS A 487 14.65 11.37 2.63
N PRO A 488 14.30 11.87 3.84
CA PRO A 488 12.99 12.52 4.05
C PRO A 488 12.85 13.80 3.23
N THR A 489 13.96 14.50 2.91
CA THR A 489 13.95 15.68 2.07
C THR A 489 13.62 15.34 0.61
N GLY A 490 14.27 14.32 0.05
CA GLY A 490 14.09 13.89 -1.34
C GLY A 490 12.77 13.16 -1.61
N LEU A 491 12.19 12.51 -0.60
CA LEU A 491 10.90 11.79 -0.74
C LEU A 491 9.69 12.67 -0.39
N GLY A 492 9.83 13.58 0.58
CA GLY A 492 8.71 14.41 1.05
C GLY A 492 8.46 15.64 0.16
N ASN A 493 9.51 16.31 -0.27
CA ASN A 493 9.37 17.55 -1.05
C ASN A 493 8.66 17.36 -2.40
N PRO A 494 8.91 16.30 -3.18
CA PRO A 494 8.20 16.07 -4.45
C PRO A 494 6.68 15.99 -4.28
N GLY A 495 6.20 15.43 -3.16
CA GLY A 495 4.79 15.40 -2.80
C GLY A 495 4.22 16.71 -2.27
N GLY A 496 4.99 17.80 -2.28
CA GLY A 496 4.55 19.11 -1.79
C GLY A 496 4.54 19.23 -0.26
N LEU A 497 5.33 18.42 0.45
CA LEU A 497 5.39 18.45 1.92
C LEU A 497 5.89 19.81 2.42
N GLY A 498 5.10 20.49 3.24
CA GLY A 498 5.52 21.72 3.90
C GLY A 498 6.48 21.45 5.07
N PRO A 499 7.21 22.48 5.58
CA PRO A 499 8.26 22.30 6.58
C PRO A 499 7.77 21.65 7.89
N ILE A 500 6.57 21.96 8.34
CA ILE A 500 6.02 21.38 9.57
C ILE A 500 5.81 19.86 9.43
N LYS A 501 5.14 19.43 8.34
CA LYS A 501 4.93 18.00 8.06
C LYS A 501 6.25 17.28 7.73
N TRP A 502 7.19 17.98 7.09
CA TRP A 502 8.52 17.43 6.84
C TRP A 502 9.26 17.14 8.15
N ILE A 503 9.25 18.08 9.13
CA ILE A 503 9.88 17.89 10.45
C ILE A 503 9.27 16.65 11.14
N ALA A 504 7.95 16.52 11.15
CA ALA A 504 7.27 15.38 11.73
C ALA A 504 7.67 14.05 11.02
N THR A 505 7.78 14.07 9.70
CA THR A 505 8.19 12.89 8.91
C THR A 505 9.65 12.49 9.18
N ALA A 506 10.56 13.46 9.29
CA ALA A 506 11.99 13.21 9.51
C ALA A 506 12.26 12.55 10.88
N LYS A 507 11.41 12.80 11.87
CA LYS A 507 11.50 12.19 13.22
C LYS A 507 11.02 10.73 13.27
N LYS A 508 10.25 10.27 12.29
CA LYS A 508 9.70 8.91 12.26
C LYS A 508 10.73 7.88 11.80
N LYS A 509 10.63 6.66 12.30
CA LYS A 509 11.27 5.53 11.65
C LYS A 509 10.68 5.36 10.22
N PRO A 510 11.48 5.08 9.19
CA PRO A 510 12.90 4.67 9.24
C PRO A 510 13.93 5.82 9.15
N TYR A 511 13.50 7.09 9.14
CA TYR A 511 14.43 8.22 8.92
C TYR A 511 15.19 8.61 10.19
N PHE A 512 14.49 8.82 11.27
CA PHE A 512 15.01 9.13 12.61
C PHE A 512 16.10 10.19 12.63
N VAL A 513 15.79 11.39 12.13
CA VAL A 513 16.71 12.53 12.09
C VAL A 513 16.39 13.49 13.24
N ASP A 514 17.37 13.80 14.07
CA ASP A 514 17.25 14.86 15.10
C ASP A 514 17.38 16.23 14.46
N VAL A 515 16.30 16.69 13.82
CA VAL A 515 16.26 17.98 13.15
C VAL A 515 16.39 19.15 14.12
N LYS A 516 15.86 19.00 15.35
CA LYS A 516 15.91 20.04 16.40
C LYS A 516 17.34 20.22 16.91
N GLY A 517 18.01 19.13 17.25
CA GLY A 517 19.41 19.16 17.64
C GLY A 517 20.30 19.76 16.55
N MET A 518 20.14 19.29 15.30
CA MET A 518 20.87 19.85 14.16
C MET A 518 20.63 21.36 14.01
N ALA A 519 19.39 21.84 14.12
CA ALA A 519 19.09 23.26 14.03
C ALA A 519 19.74 24.05 15.19
N CYS A 520 19.76 23.53 16.41
CA CYS A 520 20.38 24.20 17.52
C CYS A 520 21.92 24.25 17.46
N GLU A 521 22.53 23.29 16.76
CA GLU A 521 23.99 23.20 16.55
C GLU A 521 24.51 24.10 15.40
N LEU A 522 23.61 24.60 14.54
CA LEU A 522 24.04 25.51 13.46
C LEU A 522 24.55 26.83 14.03
N PRO A 523 25.67 27.37 13.45
CA PRO A 523 26.28 28.61 13.93
C PRO A 523 25.34 29.81 13.74
N ASP A 524 25.51 30.88 14.55
CA ASP A 524 24.67 32.05 14.50
C ASP A 524 24.76 32.78 13.13
N GLU A 525 25.90 32.70 12.45
CA GLU A 525 26.11 33.24 11.10
C GLU A 525 25.12 32.65 10.09
N PHE A 526 24.73 31.39 10.26
CA PHE A 526 23.68 30.78 9.43
C PHE A 526 22.36 31.52 9.61
N TYR A 527 21.97 31.84 10.84
CA TYR A 527 20.71 32.51 11.14
C TYR A 527 20.72 33.99 10.76
N PHE A 528 21.86 34.67 10.86
CA PHE A 528 22.02 36.03 10.35
C PHE A 528 21.84 36.06 8.83
N GLY A 529 22.55 35.20 8.10
CA GLY A 529 22.40 35.10 6.63
C GLY A 529 21.00 34.64 6.20
N PHE A 530 20.33 33.80 7.00
CA PHE A 530 18.94 33.41 6.75
C PHE A 530 17.97 34.58 6.93
N ALA A 531 18.16 35.44 7.93
CA ALA A 531 17.34 36.61 8.21
C ALA A 531 17.43 37.67 7.11
N GLU A 532 18.57 37.77 6.41
CA GLU A 532 18.78 38.67 5.29
C GLU A 532 18.33 38.09 3.94
N GLY A 533 17.98 36.79 3.90
CA GLY A 533 17.65 36.06 2.67
C GLY A 533 16.16 35.96 2.37
N ASP A 534 15.84 35.49 1.15
CA ASP A 534 14.49 35.37 0.60
C ASP A 534 13.56 34.43 1.40
N LEU A 535 14.13 33.56 2.26
CA LEU A 535 13.36 32.59 3.03
C LEU A 535 12.77 33.18 4.32
N MET A 536 13.21 34.37 4.75
CA MET A 536 12.74 35.01 5.98
C MET A 536 11.23 35.28 5.94
N GLY A 537 10.70 35.74 4.80
CA GLY A 537 9.25 35.95 4.63
C GLY A 537 8.44 34.68 4.84
N SER A 538 8.96 33.51 4.39
CA SER A 538 8.33 32.22 4.64
C SER A 538 8.40 31.84 6.13
N LEU A 539 9.49 32.13 6.81
CA LEU A 539 9.63 31.85 8.23
C LEU A 539 8.68 32.71 9.07
N LEU A 540 8.54 34.01 8.75
CA LEU A 540 7.59 34.92 9.40
C LEU A 540 6.14 34.47 9.19
N TYR A 541 5.78 33.98 8.01
CA TYR A 541 4.46 33.35 7.81
C TYR A 541 4.21 32.19 8.78
N TYR A 542 5.20 31.30 8.98
CA TYR A 542 5.05 30.22 9.96
C TYR A 542 5.07 30.71 11.39
N HIS A 543 5.85 31.75 11.71
CA HIS A 543 5.83 32.40 13.02
C HIS A 543 4.42 32.89 13.35
N LYS A 544 3.83 33.71 12.49
CA LYS A 544 2.45 34.22 12.65
C LYS A 544 1.44 33.10 12.76
N LYS A 545 1.52 32.09 11.90
CA LYS A 545 0.59 30.95 11.89
C LYS A 545 0.64 30.11 13.18
N LEU A 546 1.81 29.94 13.77
CA LEU A 546 2.01 29.08 14.95
C LEU A 546 1.88 29.83 16.27
N THR A 547 2.21 31.11 16.31
CA THR A 547 2.23 31.89 17.58
C THR A 547 1.10 32.89 17.67
N GLY A 548 0.45 33.24 16.56
CA GLY A 548 -0.53 34.35 16.50
C GLY A 548 0.09 35.76 16.60
N LYS A 549 1.43 35.85 16.71
CA LYS A 549 2.17 37.10 16.90
C LYS A 549 2.52 37.76 15.58
N SER A 550 2.74 39.08 15.62
CA SER A 550 3.19 39.89 14.49
C SER A 550 4.67 39.67 14.18
N ASP A 551 5.12 40.15 12.99
CA ASP A 551 6.48 39.94 12.50
C ASP A 551 7.54 40.65 13.37
N ASP A 552 7.18 41.77 14.00
CA ASP A 552 8.02 42.56 14.92
C ASP A 552 8.23 41.86 16.29
N GLU A 553 7.41 40.88 16.61
CA GLU A 553 7.57 40.05 17.82
C GLU A 553 8.37 38.75 17.53
N PHE A 554 8.96 38.63 16.32
CA PHE A 554 9.76 37.48 15.96
C PHE A 554 11.01 37.34 16.84
N ALA A 555 11.26 36.11 17.30
CA ALA A 555 12.49 35.76 18.01
C ALA A 555 12.96 34.36 17.60
N TRP A 556 14.26 34.18 17.53
CA TRP A 556 14.89 32.89 17.28
C TRP A 556 14.67 31.92 18.46
N SER A 557 13.59 31.16 18.41
CA SER A 557 13.34 30.04 19.31
C SER A 557 13.85 28.73 18.71
N PRO A 558 14.07 27.66 19.48
CA PRO A 558 14.40 26.33 18.92
C PRO A 558 13.42 25.86 17.83
N GLN A 559 12.13 26.19 17.96
CA GLN A 559 11.12 25.87 16.97
C GLN A 559 11.33 26.65 15.67
N MET A 560 11.59 27.97 15.75
CA MET A 560 11.86 28.79 14.56
C MET A 560 13.18 28.40 13.88
N LYS A 561 14.21 28.07 14.64
CA LYS A 561 15.46 27.51 14.14
C LYS A 561 15.23 26.20 13.38
N THR A 562 14.39 25.30 13.90
CA THR A 562 14.03 24.03 13.24
C THR A 562 13.26 24.26 11.92
N ILE A 563 12.32 25.21 11.90
CA ILE A 563 11.55 25.56 10.70
C ILE A 563 12.46 26.22 9.65
N ALA A 564 13.37 27.11 10.08
CA ALA A 564 14.36 27.72 9.19
C ALA A 564 15.25 26.66 8.51
N LEU A 565 15.73 25.67 9.29
CA LEU A 565 16.47 24.55 8.72
C LEU A 565 15.63 23.78 7.69
N ALA A 566 14.37 23.46 7.98
CA ALA A 566 13.51 22.75 7.04
C ALA A 566 13.25 23.55 5.74
N LEU A 567 13.10 24.86 5.83
CA LEU A 567 12.98 25.75 4.67
C LEU A 567 14.26 25.77 3.85
N GLU A 568 15.43 25.84 4.51
CA GLU A 568 16.73 25.80 3.84
C GLU A 568 16.96 24.47 3.11
N LEU A 569 16.66 23.34 3.75
CA LEU A 569 16.76 22.02 3.10
C LEU A 569 15.90 21.93 1.84
N ARG A 570 14.69 22.51 1.88
CA ARG A 570 13.81 22.58 0.73
C ARG A 570 14.38 23.50 -0.38
N SER A 571 14.98 24.62 0.00
CA SER A 571 15.63 25.53 -0.94
C SER A 571 16.79 24.87 -1.66
N VAL A 572 17.68 24.17 -0.94
CA VAL A 572 18.77 23.38 -1.51
C VAL A 572 18.21 22.30 -2.45
N TRP A 573 17.15 21.60 -2.05
CA TRP A 573 16.51 20.58 -2.88
C TRP A 573 16.05 21.18 -4.23
N PHE A 574 15.39 22.35 -4.24
CA PHE A 574 14.99 23.04 -5.46
C PHE A 574 16.18 23.53 -6.31
N SER A 575 17.33 23.83 -5.70
CA SER A 575 18.53 24.21 -6.44
C SER A 575 19.18 23.04 -7.17
N ILE A 576 19.07 21.85 -6.59
CA ILE A 576 19.59 20.59 -7.16
C ILE A 576 18.64 20.01 -8.21
N TYR A 577 17.34 20.13 -8.00
CA TYR A 577 16.28 19.60 -8.87
C TYR A 577 15.39 20.75 -9.37
N PRO A 578 15.89 21.64 -10.26
CA PRO A 578 15.15 22.83 -10.71
C PRO A 578 13.87 22.48 -11.48
N GLU A 579 13.83 21.34 -12.16
CA GLU A 579 12.64 20.82 -12.83
C GLU A 579 11.43 20.65 -11.90
N MET A 580 11.64 20.53 -10.59
CA MET A 580 10.56 20.39 -9.61
C MET A 580 9.72 21.66 -9.46
N ARG A 581 10.27 22.85 -9.77
CA ARG A 581 9.47 24.07 -9.86
C ARG A 581 8.53 24.00 -11.06
N THR A 582 9.06 23.58 -12.22
CA THR A 582 8.26 23.34 -13.43
C THR A 582 7.18 22.30 -13.21
N TYR A 583 7.49 21.22 -12.47
CA TYR A 583 6.53 20.18 -12.11
C TYR A 583 5.37 20.71 -11.26
N PHE A 584 5.65 21.53 -10.26
CA PHE A 584 4.58 22.12 -9.44
C PHE A 584 3.76 23.15 -10.20
N ASP A 585 4.37 23.91 -11.10
CA ASP A 585 3.64 24.87 -11.95
C ASP A 585 2.79 24.15 -12.99
N TYR A 586 3.28 23.04 -13.56
CA TYR A 586 2.50 22.15 -14.41
C TYR A 586 1.24 21.65 -13.70
N ILE A 587 1.37 21.16 -12.45
CA ILE A 587 0.21 20.70 -11.69
C ILE A 587 -0.81 21.82 -11.49
N LYS A 588 -0.37 23.02 -11.12
CA LYS A 588 -1.25 24.16 -10.88
C LYS A 588 -1.98 24.63 -12.15
N GLN A 589 -1.36 24.50 -13.31
CA GLN A 589 -1.86 25.06 -14.58
C GLN A 589 -2.56 23.99 -15.43
N ALA A 590 -1.93 22.84 -15.63
CA ALA A 590 -2.37 21.82 -16.57
C ALA A 590 -3.24 20.72 -15.94
N CYS A 591 -3.19 20.54 -14.61
CA CYS A 591 -3.92 19.49 -13.92
C CYS A 591 -5.19 19.99 -13.21
N GLN A 592 -5.72 21.16 -13.54
CA GLN A 592 -6.97 21.67 -12.93
C GLN A 592 -8.15 20.81 -13.32
N ASP A 593 -8.98 20.45 -12.34
CA ASP A 593 -10.21 19.68 -12.56
C ASP A 593 -11.43 20.60 -12.55
N GLU A 594 -11.86 20.98 -13.74
CA GLU A 594 -13.03 21.85 -13.91
C GLU A 594 -14.38 21.14 -13.62
N ARG A 595 -14.40 19.81 -13.57
CA ARG A 595 -15.62 19.03 -13.36
C ARG A 595 -15.95 18.85 -11.89
N ASN A 596 -14.96 18.94 -11.00
CA ASN A 596 -15.12 18.74 -9.57
C ASN A 596 -14.84 20.04 -8.82
N VAL A 597 -15.79 20.45 -8.00
CA VAL A 597 -15.70 21.64 -7.14
C VAL A 597 -15.85 21.20 -5.69
N ALA A 598 -14.85 21.49 -4.87
CA ALA A 598 -14.94 21.29 -3.42
C ALA A 598 -15.10 22.65 -2.72
N LYS A 599 -15.58 22.63 -1.48
CA LYS A 599 -15.64 23.80 -0.59
C LYS A 599 -14.93 23.48 0.72
N ASP A 600 -14.27 24.48 1.31
CA ASP A 600 -13.71 24.36 2.65
C ASP A 600 -14.81 24.49 3.72
N GLY A 601 -14.43 24.33 4.99
CA GLY A 601 -15.36 24.45 6.12
C GLY A 601 -16.04 25.83 6.28
N GLU A 602 -15.56 26.85 5.53
CA GLU A 602 -16.14 28.20 5.48
C GLU A 602 -16.99 28.41 4.20
N GLY A 603 -17.13 27.37 3.37
CA GLY A 603 -17.92 27.41 2.12
C GLY A 603 -17.19 28.02 0.91
N LYS A 604 -15.88 28.35 1.04
CA LYS A 604 -15.08 28.88 -0.03
C LYS A 604 -14.65 27.77 -1.01
N ALA A 605 -14.72 28.05 -2.31
CA ALA A 605 -14.31 27.10 -3.33
C ALA A 605 -12.83 26.72 -3.21
N ILE A 606 -12.56 25.39 -3.24
CA ILE A 606 -11.21 24.81 -3.28
C ILE A 606 -10.97 24.30 -4.69
N GLN A 607 -9.83 24.69 -5.30
CA GLN A 607 -9.39 24.13 -6.57
C GLN A 607 -9.03 22.66 -6.41
N LEU A 608 -9.68 21.79 -7.16
CA LEU A 608 -9.31 20.38 -7.31
C LEU A 608 -8.54 20.18 -8.61
N TYR A 609 -7.88 19.04 -8.69
CA TYR A 609 -6.95 18.67 -9.76
C TYR A 609 -7.25 17.27 -10.28
N CYS A 610 -6.77 16.97 -11.48
CA CYS A 610 -6.85 15.65 -12.10
C CYS A 610 -5.53 15.31 -12.80
N TYR A 611 -5.29 14.03 -13.02
CA TYR A 611 -4.14 13.56 -13.80
C TYR A 611 -4.43 12.19 -14.41
N GLU A 612 -3.68 11.87 -15.45
CA GLU A 612 -3.66 10.56 -16.09
C GLU A 612 -2.40 9.80 -15.69
N THR A 613 -2.53 8.51 -15.39
CA THR A 613 -1.39 7.64 -15.06
C THR A 613 -0.63 7.25 -16.34
N PRO A 614 0.62 6.74 -16.26
CA PRO A 614 1.36 6.31 -17.46
C PRO A 614 0.63 5.29 -18.34
N LEU A 615 -0.20 4.42 -17.76
CA LEU A 615 -0.98 3.43 -18.52
C LEU A 615 -2.39 3.93 -18.91
N GLY A 616 -2.73 5.19 -18.63
CA GLY A 616 -3.96 5.81 -19.11
C GLY A 616 -5.15 5.81 -18.14
N ALA A 617 -4.95 5.49 -16.85
CA ALA A 617 -6.03 5.64 -15.87
C ALA A 617 -6.20 7.12 -15.48
N MET A 618 -7.40 7.68 -15.69
CA MET A 618 -7.71 9.02 -15.26
C MET A 618 -8.09 9.07 -13.79
N ARG A 619 -7.56 10.02 -13.04
CA ARG A 619 -7.92 10.28 -11.65
C ARG A 619 -8.31 11.74 -11.46
N ARG A 620 -9.54 11.97 -10.96
CA ARG A 620 -10.13 13.30 -10.74
C ARG A 620 -10.33 13.61 -9.25
N GLY A 621 -10.81 14.79 -8.95
CA GLY A 621 -11.18 15.19 -7.60
C GLY A 621 -10.02 15.21 -6.60
N CYS A 622 -8.80 15.44 -7.07
CA CYS A 622 -7.58 15.35 -6.29
C CYS A 622 -7.20 16.71 -5.67
N THR A 623 -6.55 16.68 -4.50
CA THR A 623 -5.83 17.85 -3.99
C THR A 623 -4.50 18.02 -4.76
N PHE A 624 -3.90 19.21 -4.68
CA PHE A 624 -2.57 19.45 -5.25
C PHE A 624 -1.54 18.41 -4.79
N THR A 625 -1.50 18.11 -3.50
CA THR A 625 -0.56 17.13 -2.93
C THR A 625 -0.85 15.70 -3.39
N SER A 626 -2.14 15.38 -3.61
CA SER A 626 -2.52 14.07 -4.18
C SER A 626 -2.02 13.91 -5.62
N VAL A 627 -2.08 14.95 -6.45
CA VAL A 627 -1.51 14.93 -7.80
C VAL A 627 0.00 14.87 -7.75
N ALA A 628 0.64 15.70 -6.93
CA ALA A 628 2.10 15.74 -6.81
C ALA A 628 2.70 14.38 -6.43
N ASN A 629 2.03 13.66 -5.51
CA ASN A 629 2.42 12.29 -5.15
C ASN A 629 1.98 11.25 -6.19
N GLY A 630 0.77 11.38 -6.72
CA GLY A 630 0.18 10.39 -7.63
C GLY A 630 0.90 10.33 -8.96
N LEU A 631 0.96 11.47 -9.66
CA LEU A 631 1.49 11.56 -11.02
C LEU A 631 2.97 11.16 -11.12
N GLY A 632 3.81 11.65 -10.20
CA GLY A 632 5.25 11.46 -10.28
C GLY A 632 5.81 10.25 -9.52
N LEU A 633 5.13 9.78 -8.48
CA LEU A 633 5.69 8.78 -7.57
C LEU A 633 4.83 7.52 -7.46
N GLN A 634 3.57 7.68 -6.99
CA GLN A 634 2.79 6.53 -6.52
C GLN A 634 2.15 5.73 -7.65
N SER A 635 1.51 6.40 -8.62
CA SER A 635 0.80 5.70 -9.68
C SER A 635 1.71 4.96 -10.64
N PRO A 636 2.82 5.56 -11.15
CA PRO A 636 3.76 4.82 -11.99
C PRO A 636 4.37 3.61 -11.26
N GLY A 637 4.78 3.80 -10.00
CA GLY A 637 5.31 2.70 -9.18
C GLY A 637 4.30 1.57 -8.97
N ALA A 638 3.03 1.92 -8.71
CA ALA A 638 1.97 0.94 -8.52
C ALA A 638 1.66 0.16 -9.80
N GLU A 639 1.61 0.83 -10.95
CA GLU A 639 1.38 0.18 -12.24
C GLU A 639 2.52 -0.78 -12.60
N GLY A 640 3.78 -0.36 -12.47
CA GLY A 640 4.92 -1.24 -12.70
C GLY A 640 4.98 -2.43 -11.73
N ALA A 641 4.67 -2.22 -10.45
CA ALA A 641 4.63 -3.29 -9.46
C ALA A 641 3.48 -4.29 -9.70
N LYS A 642 2.31 -3.83 -10.15
CA LYS A 642 1.21 -4.71 -10.59
C LYS A 642 1.60 -5.54 -11.81
N ALA A 643 2.24 -4.93 -12.80
CA ALA A 643 2.77 -5.65 -13.96
C ALA A 643 3.79 -6.72 -13.52
N ALA A 644 4.71 -6.40 -12.61
CA ALA A 644 5.67 -7.36 -12.07
C ALA A 644 4.97 -8.53 -11.36
N THR A 645 3.94 -8.23 -10.55
CA THR A 645 3.13 -9.26 -9.86
C THR A 645 2.47 -10.20 -10.87
N PHE A 646 1.93 -9.67 -11.97
CA PHE A 646 1.35 -10.49 -13.04
C PHE A 646 2.40 -11.38 -13.72
N LEU A 647 3.51 -10.79 -14.18
CA LEU A 647 4.57 -11.54 -14.88
C LEU A 647 5.16 -12.66 -14.02
N ILE A 648 5.44 -12.38 -12.75
CA ILE A 648 6.01 -13.37 -11.81
C ILE A 648 5.01 -14.51 -11.57
N ASN A 649 3.73 -14.20 -11.28
CA ASN A 649 2.74 -15.24 -11.05
C ASN A 649 2.53 -16.12 -12.29
N ARG A 650 2.48 -15.51 -13.47
CA ARG A 650 2.37 -16.25 -14.73
C ARG A 650 3.54 -17.22 -14.92
N GLU A 651 4.78 -16.79 -14.75
CA GLU A 651 5.94 -17.68 -14.90
C GLU A 651 6.03 -18.76 -13.82
N CYS A 652 5.47 -18.53 -12.66
CA CYS A 652 5.38 -19.52 -11.60
C CYS A 652 4.31 -20.60 -11.86
N ARG A 653 3.30 -20.30 -12.68
CA ARG A 653 2.11 -21.15 -12.86
C ARG A 653 1.90 -21.66 -14.28
N ASP A 654 2.30 -20.92 -15.30
CA ASP A 654 2.15 -21.29 -16.69
C ASP A 654 3.33 -22.15 -17.15
N VAL A 655 3.11 -23.47 -17.19
CA VAL A 655 4.12 -24.48 -17.63
C VAL A 655 4.64 -24.22 -19.05
N THR A 656 3.83 -23.61 -19.92
CA THR A 656 4.20 -23.37 -21.32
C THR A 656 5.32 -22.32 -21.47
N ARG A 657 5.60 -21.53 -20.41
CA ARG A 657 6.70 -20.55 -20.39
C ARG A 657 8.08 -21.18 -20.25
N GLY A 658 8.17 -22.42 -19.79
CA GLY A 658 9.46 -23.08 -19.56
C GLY A 658 10.37 -22.34 -18.57
N SER A 659 9.78 -21.55 -17.66
CA SER A 659 10.50 -20.71 -16.73
C SER A 659 11.14 -21.52 -15.60
N VAL A 660 12.33 -21.12 -15.17
CA VAL A 660 12.98 -21.64 -13.96
C VAL A 660 12.12 -21.39 -12.70
N LEU A 661 11.20 -20.40 -12.74
CA LEU A 661 10.28 -20.07 -11.65
C LEU A 661 9.08 -21.02 -11.58
N TYR A 662 8.84 -21.87 -12.59
CA TYR A 662 7.68 -22.76 -12.58
C TYR A 662 7.64 -23.62 -11.31
N GLY A 663 6.46 -23.70 -10.69
CA GLY A 663 6.24 -24.36 -9.39
C GLY A 663 6.56 -23.51 -8.17
N SER A 664 7.22 -22.35 -8.31
CA SER A 664 7.39 -21.38 -7.22
C SER A 664 6.05 -20.74 -6.85
N ARG A 665 5.97 -20.19 -5.64
CA ARG A 665 4.71 -19.74 -5.02
C ARG A 665 4.81 -18.28 -4.58
N PRO A 666 4.41 -17.30 -5.41
CA PRO A 666 4.23 -15.92 -4.92
C PRO A 666 3.17 -15.91 -3.83
N ILE A 667 3.47 -15.30 -2.68
CA ILE A 667 2.61 -15.34 -1.49
C ILE A 667 2.23 -13.97 -0.95
N LEU A 668 3.10 -12.97 -1.11
CA LEU A 668 2.89 -11.66 -0.49
C LEU A 668 3.41 -10.53 -1.37
N PHE A 669 2.58 -9.50 -1.50
CA PHE A 669 2.88 -8.24 -2.18
C PHE A 669 2.76 -7.09 -1.20
N VAL A 670 3.87 -6.41 -0.91
CA VAL A 670 3.96 -5.34 0.08
C VAL A 670 4.52 -4.08 -0.57
N HIS A 671 3.64 -3.18 -1.02
CA HIS A 671 4.00 -1.95 -1.72
C HIS A 671 4.76 -2.21 -3.03
N ASP A 672 6.08 -2.36 -2.98
CA ASP A 672 7.03 -2.59 -4.05
C ASP A 672 7.86 -3.88 -3.86
N GLU A 673 7.67 -4.55 -2.70
CA GLU A 673 8.29 -5.85 -2.40
C GLU A 673 7.35 -7.01 -2.80
N ILE A 674 7.89 -8.00 -3.50
CA ILE A 674 7.19 -9.26 -3.81
C ILE A 674 7.93 -10.40 -3.11
N ILE A 675 7.22 -11.19 -2.30
CA ILE A 675 7.77 -12.38 -1.63
C ILE A 675 7.22 -13.62 -2.30
N THR A 676 8.13 -14.51 -2.69
CA THR A 676 7.84 -15.78 -3.38
C THR A 676 8.49 -16.92 -2.60
N GLU A 677 7.78 -17.98 -2.31
CA GLU A 677 8.39 -19.23 -1.86
C GLU A 677 8.99 -19.96 -3.06
N ILE A 678 10.24 -20.33 -2.96
CA ILE A 678 10.94 -21.15 -3.95
C ILE A 678 11.49 -22.41 -3.29
N PRO A 679 11.56 -23.55 -4.00
CA PRO A 679 12.23 -24.75 -3.47
C PRO A 679 13.68 -24.45 -3.07
N GLU A 680 14.11 -25.02 -1.94
CA GLU A 680 15.51 -24.97 -1.50
C GLU A 680 16.34 -25.97 -2.31
N ASP A 681 16.74 -25.57 -3.50
CA ASP A 681 17.46 -26.40 -4.48
C ASP A 681 18.67 -25.67 -5.08
N GLY A 682 19.37 -26.33 -5.99
CA GLY A 682 20.54 -25.76 -6.69
C GLY A 682 20.23 -24.58 -7.61
N LEU A 683 18.96 -24.27 -7.87
CA LEU A 683 18.50 -23.22 -8.78
C LEU A 683 18.02 -21.93 -8.10
N MET A 684 18.22 -21.81 -6.77
CA MET A 684 17.77 -20.63 -6.02
C MET A 684 18.31 -19.31 -6.58
N HIS A 685 19.58 -19.28 -7.00
CA HIS A 685 20.19 -18.09 -7.58
C HIS A 685 19.54 -17.72 -8.92
N GLU A 686 19.38 -18.71 -9.82
CA GLU A 686 18.77 -18.52 -11.14
C GLU A 686 17.32 -18.03 -11.02
N LYS A 687 16.55 -18.62 -10.10
CA LYS A 687 15.19 -18.17 -9.77
C LYS A 687 15.17 -16.73 -9.28
N ALA A 688 16.14 -16.36 -8.42
CA ALA A 688 16.25 -15.01 -7.90
C ALA A 688 16.57 -13.99 -9.00
N MET A 689 17.53 -14.30 -9.89
CA MET A 689 17.86 -13.43 -11.02
C MET A 689 16.68 -13.30 -11.97
N ARG A 690 16.02 -14.40 -12.35
CA ARG A 690 14.85 -14.37 -13.23
C ARG A 690 13.73 -13.49 -12.67
N LYS A 691 13.45 -13.60 -11.38
CA LYS A 691 12.45 -12.74 -10.72
C LYS A 691 12.84 -11.26 -10.79
N GLY A 692 14.11 -10.94 -10.51
CA GLY A 692 14.63 -9.57 -10.65
C GLY A 692 14.46 -9.02 -12.06
N ASP A 693 14.77 -9.83 -13.08
CA ASP A 693 14.62 -9.45 -14.49
C ASP A 693 13.15 -9.16 -14.86
N LEU A 694 12.20 -9.98 -14.37
CA LEU A 694 10.78 -9.75 -14.59
C LEU A 694 10.29 -8.46 -13.95
N MET A 695 10.79 -8.14 -12.75
CA MET A 695 10.47 -6.86 -12.10
C MET A 695 10.99 -5.69 -12.91
N VAL A 696 12.23 -5.74 -13.38
CA VAL A 696 12.82 -4.70 -14.24
C VAL A 696 12.04 -4.57 -15.55
N GLN A 697 11.71 -5.68 -16.21
CA GLN A 697 10.91 -5.71 -17.42
C GLN A 697 9.54 -5.07 -17.21
N ALA A 698 8.87 -5.38 -16.13
CA ALA A 698 7.56 -4.82 -15.81
C ALA A 698 7.63 -3.30 -15.58
N MET A 699 8.65 -2.84 -14.87
CA MET A 699 8.80 -1.40 -14.62
C MET A 699 9.18 -0.61 -15.86
N ALA A 700 9.81 -1.23 -16.86
CA ALA A 700 10.11 -0.58 -18.14
C ALA A 700 8.85 -0.17 -18.93
N LEU A 701 7.67 -0.73 -18.62
CA LEU A 701 6.38 -0.30 -19.19
C LEU A 701 6.03 1.16 -18.80
N VAL A 702 6.43 1.57 -17.61
CA VAL A 702 6.11 2.90 -17.06
C VAL A 702 7.35 3.80 -16.91
N CYS A 703 8.54 3.21 -16.91
CA CYS A 703 9.83 3.91 -16.80
C CYS A 703 10.81 3.43 -17.88
N PRO A 704 10.56 3.71 -19.18
CA PRO A 704 11.42 3.22 -20.27
C PRO A 704 12.78 3.92 -20.34
N ASP A 705 12.89 5.19 -19.87
CA ASP A 705 14.09 6.02 -20.03
C ASP A 705 14.95 6.09 -18.75
N VAL A 706 14.48 5.54 -17.64
CA VAL A 706 15.20 5.58 -16.36
C VAL A 706 15.39 4.14 -15.86
N PRO A 707 16.63 3.63 -15.81
CA PRO A 707 16.88 2.25 -15.40
C PRO A 707 16.52 2.04 -13.93
N ILE A 708 15.82 0.97 -13.65
CA ILE A 708 15.52 0.53 -12.29
C ILE A 708 16.29 -0.77 -12.00
N LYS A 709 16.53 -1.02 -10.71
CA LYS A 709 17.10 -2.27 -10.23
C LYS A 709 16.08 -2.93 -9.29
N ALA A 710 15.99 -4.24 -9.38
CA ALA A 710 15.34 -5.06 -8.38
C ALA A 710 16.44 -5.83 -7.61
N GLU A 711 16.35 -5.85 -6.28
CA GLU A 711 17.37 -6.46 -5.43
C GLU A 711 16.82 -7.73 -4.78
N PRO A 712 17.03 -8.92 -5.38
CA PRO A 712 16.57 -10.17 -4.81
C PRO A 712 17.43 -10.58 -3.60
N LEU A 713 16.78 -11.19 -2.61
CA LEU A 713 17.39 -11.76 -1.42
C LEU A 713 16.70 -13.06 -1.03
N LEU A 714 17.40 -13.92 -0.31
CA LEU A 714 16.87 -15.18 0.19
C LEU A 714 16.84 -15.16 1.74
N MET A 715 15.71 -15.57 2.33
CA MET A 715 15.52 -15.62 3.79
C MET A 715 14.60 -16.79 4.19
N ARG A 716 14.76 -17.32 5.39
CA ARG A 716 13.89 -18.40 5.89
C ARG A 716 12.61 -17.88 6.53
N ALA A 717 12.68 -16.71 7.14
CA ALA A 717 11.55 -15.99 7.72
C ALA A 717 11.54 -14.56 7.20
N TRP A 718 10.37 -13.96 7.12
CA TRP A 718 10.24 -12.59 6.64
C TRP A 718 10.93 -11.60 7.57
N SER A 719 11.90 -10.84 7.07
CA SER A 719 12.64 -9.86 7.85
C SER A 719 12.93 -8.61 7.04
N LYS A 720 12.77 -7.45 7.67
CA LYS A 720 13.21 -6.16 7.10
C LYS A 720 14.73 -5.97 7.11
N ASP A 721 15.44 -6.71 7.95
CA ASP A 721 16.89 -6.60 8.10
C ASP A 721 17.64 -7.52 7.14
N ALA A 722 16.91 -8.37 6.41
CA ALA A 722 17.48 -9.26 5.43
C ALA A 722 18.22 -8.49 4.33
N GLN A 723 19.40 -8.96 3.98
CA GLN A 723 20.27 -8.35 2.97
C GLN A 723 20.70 -9.43 1.96
N PRO A 724 20.94 -9.08 0.70
CA PRO A 724 21.54 -9.99 -0.26
C PRO A 724 22.88 -10.50 0.25
N LYS A 725 23.04 -11.83 0.31
CA LYS A 725 24.27 -12.52 0.73
C LYS A 725 24.75 -13.40 -0.42
N PHE A 726 26.04 -13.32 -0.71
CA PHE A 726 26.64 -14.05 -1.84
C PHE A 726 27.76 -14.96 -1.35
N ASP A 727 27.88 -16.12 -1.98
CA ASP A 727 29.04 -17.02 -1.80
C ASP A 727 30.29 -16.53 -2.58
N ALA A 728 31.36 -17.33 -2.53
CA ALA A 728 32.62 -17.04 -3.21
C ALA A 728 32.47 -17.04 -4.75
N GLN A 729 31.47 -17.73 -5.30
CA GLN A 729 31.12 -17.78 -6.71
C GLN A 729 30.14 -16.67 -7.13
N LYS A 730 29.85 -15.72 -6.23
CA LYS A 730 28.86 -14.64 -6.40
C LYS A 730 27.42 -15.13 -6.62
N ARG A 731 27.09 -16.34 -6.17
CA ARG A 731 25.72 -16.84 -6.16
C ARG A 731 25.00 -16.38 -4.91
N LEU A 732 23.75 -16.02 -5.05
CA LEU A 732 22.90 -15.60 -3.92
C LEU A 732 22.67 -16.78 -2.98
N THR A 733 22.88 -16.54 -1.68
CA THR A 733 22.71 -17.51 -0.60
C THR A 733 21.70 -17.03 0.43
N ILE A 734 21.20 -17.94 1.26
CA ILE A 734 20.20 -17.64 2.28
C ILE A 734 20.82 -16.70 3.33
N TRP A 735 20.15 -15.57 3.56
CA TRP A 735 20.50 -14.65 4.64
C TRP A 735 20.13 -15.26 6.00
N THR A 736 21.01 -15.09 6.97
CA THR A 736 20.81 -15.43 8.38
C THR A 736 21.08 -14.19 9.22
N PRO A 737 20.28 -13.90 10.26
CA PRO A 737 20.45 -12.75 11.17
C PRO A 737 21.83 -12.63 11.77
#